data_27bc3399ee9ddcaf53c3905386658ec7
#
_entry.id   27bc3399ee9ddcaf53c3905386658ec7
#
_cell.length_a   1.000
_cell.length_b   1.000
_cell.length_c   1.000
_cell.angle_alpha   90.00
_cell.angle_beta   90.00
_cell.angle_gamma   90.00
#
_symmetry.space_group_name_H-M   'P 1'
#
loop_
_entity.id
_entity.type
_entity.pdbx_description
1 polymer ?
#
loop_
_entity_poly.entity_id
_entity_poly.type
_entity_poly.pdbx_seq_one_letter_code
_entity_poly.pdbx_strand_id
1 'polypeptide(L)'
;AVHASVEFLLQHLPSPLRLVLASRADPPLRLARLRGRGQLAELREADLRFTLQEAGELLGATVGAELPKVAVAALGNRTEGWAAGLQLAALSLQGRSDIGEFVEGFSGSHRYVLDYLAEEVLDRQPQQLRTFLLESSVLERLCGPLCEVVTGRADSQQLLEQVERANLFLVALDDVRGWWRYHHLFADLLRVRLQQQRPERVPELHRAAADWCEQHGLVDDAIRHAGAAGDLSWAAQLVEQHFEAVLGRREDATLRRWLELLPAEVVRSRPRLCLLQAFWALIGSRVEAVERLLDAAERAVTDTGDEPYQPAVGRPASLVANIPAAIARLRGGAAHLRGDAEQAILFARRALAELDEGEWMLESVTRWQLVGAEWLRGQPAEAERGFLSAISSLAAWRATGQLTLVAWGYDHLGHAQRARGRLGAALATYQEALEAVAGEPGQPVMPAAGIAHVGLAEVHYERDELDAALEHATQGVPLARQLGWTLPLVAGLTILARIRQARGDPAAAQEAVHEAEQFQLDEAVVGLLNPAPAVRARLALSNGQVEAAARWVLQRGLAVHDQPSFPRERDYLILARVLLAQQAPERALAILEPWAALAAAQGRAESVIEFLALQALAHADRGDEPAALTTLAEALVLGAPEGYLRVFIDEGPAMAALFRRLLGGRRSERQEALDAVPRDYLGRLAVAFEQAGAPVFPATKPGAVIVPGLVEALSARELEVLALLATGKSNRAIAEELVVTLDTVKRHVTNLFNKLGVASRIQAVARARELGLLS
;
A
#
# COMPACT_ATOMS: atom_id res chain seq x y z
N ALA A 1 -18.57 2.83 -65.64
CA ALA A 1 -17.96 3.83 -66.56
C ALA A 1 -16.99 4.74 -65.85
N VAL A 2 -17.37 5.48 -64.79
CA VAL A 2 -16.49 6.45 -64.11
C VAL A 2 -15.18 5.84 -63.59
N HIS A 3 -15.24 4.70 -62.89
CA HIS A 3 -14.07 4.06 -62.35
C HIS A 3 -13.12 3.56 -63.45
N ALA A 4 -13.62 3.06 -64.57
CA ALA A 4 -12.79 2.65 -65.71
C ALA A 4 -12.10 3.87 -66.37
N SER A 5 -12.76 5.01 -66.43
CA SER A 5 -12.16 6.26 -66.94
C SER A 5 -11.09 6.79 -66.02
N VAL A 6 -11.30 6.70 -64.68
CA VAL A 6 -10.30 7.09 -63.68
C VAL A 6 -9.08 6.13 -63.72
N GLU A 7 -9.31 4.82 -63.86
CA GLU A 7 -8.23 3.85 -64.01
C GLU A 7 -7.40 4.06 -65.26
N PHE A 8 -8.06 4.39 -66.37
CA PHE A 8 -7.37 4.77 -67.61
C PHE A 8 -6.56 6.06 -67.43
N LEU A 9 -7.13 7.07 -66.81
CA LEU A 9 -6.43 8.34 -66.51
C LEU A 9 -5.18 8.10 -65.64
N LEU A 10 -5.28 7.31 -64.59
CA LEU A 10 -4.16 6.97 -63.70
C LEU A 10 -3.02 6.23 -64.42
N GLN A 11 -3.35 5.43 -65.45
CA GLN A 11 -2.31 4.73 -66.23
C GLN A 11 -1.57 5.65 -67.22
N HIS A 12 -2.16 6.77 -67.58
CA HIS A 12 -1.63 7.71 -68.58
C HIS A 12 -1.38 9.12 -68.02
N LEU A 13 -1.35 9.28 -66.68
CA LEU A 13 -1.17 10.57 -66.04
C LEU A 13 0.23 11.13 -66.29
N PRO A 14 0.39 12.33 -66.86
CA PRO A 14 1.68 12.95 -67.02
C PRO A 14 2.36 13.22 -65.68
N SER A 15 3.70 13.09 -65.61
CA SER A 15 4.46 13.19 -64.34
C SER A 15 4.25 14.48 -63.53
N PRO A 16 3.91 15.65 -64.07
CA PRO A 16 3.62 16.85 -63.29
C PRO A 16 2.20 16.89 -62.70
N LEU A 17 1.27 16.01 -63.13
CA LEU A 17 -0.09 15.99 -62.65
C LEU A 17 -0.25 15.03 -61.49
N ARG A 18 -0.99 15.48 -60.48
CA ARG A 18 -1.40 14.68 -59.32
C ARG A 18 -2.92 14.64 -59.22
N LEU A 19 -3.46 13.45 -59.10
CA LEU A 19 -4.90 13.26 -58.90
C LEU A 19 -5.20 13.03 -57.43
N VAL A 20 -6.05 13.86 -56.84
CA VAL A 20 -6.56 13.68 -55.45
C VAL A 20 -7.97 13.14 -55.55
N LEU A 21 -8.19 12.00 -54.93
CA LEU A 21 -9.50 11.36 -54.85
C LEU A 21 -9.96 11.36 -53.37
N ALA A 22 -11.08 12.02 -53.09
CA ALA A 22 -11.74 11.96 -51.79
C ALA A 22 -12.92 11.02 -51.90
N SER A 23 -12.94 9.99 -51.04
CA SER A 23 -14.01 8.98 -51.03
C SER A 23 -14.30 8.53 -49.60
N ARG A 24 -15.54 8.20 -49.28
CA ARG A 24 -15.93 7.61 -48.00
C ARG A 24 -15.53 6.14 -47.86
N ALA A 25 -15.36 5.44 -48.98
CA ALA A 25 -14.95 4.04 -49.04
C ALA A 25 -13.79 3.90 -50.02
N ASP A 26 -13.04 2.81 -49.93
CA ASP A 26 -11.97 2.52 -50.89
C ASP A 26 -12.55 2.48 -52.31
N PRO A 27 -12.07 3.31 -53.23
CA PRO A 27 -12.56 3.30 -54.58
C PRO A 27 -12.21 1.95 -55.23
N PRO A 28 -13.07 1.38 -56.09
CA PRO A 28 -12.81 0.11 -56.76
C PRO A 28 -11.75 0.30 -57.90
N LEU A 29 -10.56 0.72 -57.48
CA LEU A 29 -9.36 0.90 -58.30
C LEU A 29 -8.31 -0.12 -57.82
N ARG A 30 -7.28 -0.39 -58.66
CA ARG A 30 -6.20 -1.32 -58.33
C ARG A 30 -5.21 -0.69 -57.35
N LEU A 31 -5.65 -0.27 -56.18
CA LEU A 31 -4.84 0.45 -55.18
C LEU A 31 -3.58 -0.32 -54.75
N ALA A 32 -3.68 -1.64 -54.58
CA ALA A 32 -2.54 -2.49 -54.23
C ALA A 32 -1.39 -2.39 -55.24
N ARG A 33 -1.72 -2.24 -56.55
CA ARG A 33 -0.71 -2.09 -57.62
C ARG A 33 -0.05 -0.71 -57.60
N LEU A 34 -0.82 0.35 -57.31
CA LEU A 34 -0.30 1.72 -57.19
C LEU A 34 0.57 1.85 -55.92
N ARG A 35 0.16 1.22 -54.84
CA ARG A 35 0.94 1.15 -53.57
C ARG A 35 2.29 0.45 -53.81
N GLY A 36 2.28 -0.73 -54.42
CA GLY A 36 3.50 -1.49 -54.73
C GLY A 36 4.47 -0.78 -55.67
N ARG A 37 4.00 0.24 -56.43
CA ARG A 37 4.84 1.08 -57.31
C ARG A 37 5.26 2.40 -56.67
N GLY A 38 4.86 2.70 -55.44
CA GLY A 38 5.15 3.98 -54.77
C GLY A 38 4.44 5.17 -55.46
N GLN A 39 3.31 4.93 -56.17
CA GLN A 39 2.55 5.94 -56.89
C GLN A 39 1.28 6.38 -56.17
N LEU A 40 1.07 5.92 -54.92
CA LEU A 40 -0.10 6.21 -54.12
C LEU A 40 0.35 6.77 -52.76
N ALA A 41 -0.17 7.95 -52.42
CA ALA A 41 -0.18 8.45 -51.05
C ALA A 41 -1.60 8.33 -50.51
N GLU A 42 -1.77 7.74 -49.34
CA GLU A 42 -3.07 7.54 -48.72
C GLU A 42 -3.12 8.35 -47.44
N LEU A 43 -4.19 9.12 -47.27
CA LEU A 43 -4.59 9.72 -46.00
C LEU A 43 -5.78 8.95 -45.51
N ARG A 44 -5.62 8.22 -44.41
CA ARG A 44 -6.64 7.40 -43.80
C ARG A 44 -7.29 8.13 -42.59
N GLU A 45 -8.30 7.54 -42.03
CA GLU A 45 -9.01 8.09 -40.86
C GLU A 45 -8.03 8.41 -39.72
N ALA A 46 -7.08 7.53 -39.44
CA ALA A 46 -6.07 7.71 -38.38
C ALA A 46 -5.20 8.98 -38.60
N ASP A 47 -4.89 9.30 -39.88
CA ASP A 47 -4.08 10.47 -40.22
C ASP A 47 -4.90 11.79 -40.12
N LEU A 48 -6.21 11.68 -40.09
CA LEU A 48 -7.15 12.81 -40.05
C LEU A 48 -7.74 13.05 -38.68
N ARG A 49 -7.35 12.26 -37.67
CA ARG A 49 -7.79 12.45 -36.29
C ARG A 49 -7.14 13.68 -35.68
N PHE A 50 -7.93 14.51 -35.03
CA PHE A 50 -7.45 15.65 -34.28
C PHE A 50 -6.64 15.22 -33.06
N THR A 51 -5.50 15.85 -32.87
CA THR A 51 -4.76 15.80 -31.59
C THR A 51 -5.55 16.56 -30.52
N LEU A 52 -5.21 16.37 -29.24
CA LEU A 52 -5.84 17.10 -28.16
C LEU A 52 -5.67 18.62 -28.26
N GLN A 53 -4.57 19.09 -28.87
CA GLN A 53 -4.36 20.49 -29.10
C GLN A 53 -5.31 21.02 -30.18
N GLU A 54 -5.37 20.37 -31.35
CA GLU A 54 -6.29 20.74 -32.44
C GLU A 54 -7.74 20.62 -32.03
N ALA A 55 -8.09 19.61 -31.21
CA ALA A 55 -9.43 19.47 -30.61
C ALA A 55 -9.76 20.68 -29.72
N GLY A 56 -8.81 21.12 -28.89
CA GLY A 56 -8.97 22.30 -28.04
C GLY A 56 -9.17 23.58 -28.85
N GLU A 57 -8.42 23.76 -29.93
CA GLU A 57 -8.55 24.92 -30.84
C GLU A 57 -9.91 24.92 -31.56
N LEU A 58 -10.35 23.77 -32.09
CA LEU A 58 -11.66 23.64 -32.73
C LEU A 58 -12.83 23.91 -31.76
N LEU A 59 -12.79 23.28 -30.59
CA LEU A 59 -13.81 23.44 -29.56
C LEU A 59 -13.89 24.90 -29.09
N GLY A 60 -12.75 25.51 -28.77
CA GLY A 60 -12.66 26.91 -28.35
C GLY A 60 -13.16 27.91 -29.39
N ALA A 61 -12.79 27.72 -30.65
CA ALA A 61 -13.23 28.56 -31.78
C ALA A 61 -14.74 28.46 -32.00
N THR A 62 -15.33 27.27 -31.84
CA THR A 62 -16.76 27.03 -32.09
C THR A 62 -17.61 27.44 -30.88
N VAL A 63 -17.19 27.20 -29.66
CA VAL A 63 -17.93 27.57 -28.43
C VAL A 63 -17.79 29.05 -28.12
N GLY A 64 -16.72 29.72 -28.60
CA GLY A 64 -16.44 31.11 -28.32
C GLY A 64 -15.82 31.37 -26.94
N ALA A 65 -15.35 30.34 -26.27
CA ALA A 65 -14.67 30.38 -24.95
C ALA A 65 -13.62 29.29 -24.83
N GLU A 66 -12.57 29.55 -24.05
CA GLU A 66 -11.54 28.55 -23.76
C GLU A 66 -12.10 27.49 -22.77
N LEU A 67 -12.03 26.23 -23.17
CA LEU A 67 -12.51 25.11 -22.37
C LEU A 67 -11.43 24.60 -21.40
N PRO A 68 -11.81 24.09 -20.22
CA PRO A 68 -10.88 23.44 -19.32
C PRO A 68 -10.15 22.27 -20.00
N LYS A 69 -8.85 22.11 -19.79
CA LYS A 69 -8.04 21.02 -20.39
C LYS A 69 -8.63 19.63 -20.14
N VAL A 70 -9.21 19.41 -18.95
CA VAL A 70 -9.87 18.16 -18.58
C VAL A 70 -11.09 17.89 -19.48
N ALA A 71 -11.88 18.91 -19.78
CA ALA A 71 -13.04 18.80 -20.66
C ALA A 71 -12.62 18.52 -22.11
N VAL A 72 -11.58 19.19 -22.60
CA VAL A 72 -11.02 18.95 -23.95
C VAL A 72 -10.49 17.51 -24.06
N ALA A 73 -9.74 17.03 -23.06
CA ALA A 73 -9.25 15.67 -23.04
C ALA A 73 -10.37 14.63 -23.02
N ALA A 74 -11.42 14.85 -22.21
CA ALA A 74 -12.56 13.94 -22.14
C ALA A 74 -13.35 13.88 -23.44
N LEU A 75 -13.62 15.02 -24.08
CA LEU A 75 -14.28 15.06 -25.39
C LEU A 75 -13.40 14.49 -26.49
N GLY A 76 -12.11 14.82 -26.51
CA GLY A 76 -11.14 14.26 -27.46
C GLY A 76 -11.06 12.74 -27.39
N ASN A 77 -11.05 12.17 -26.17
CA ASN A 77 -11.07 10.72 -25.97
C ASN A 77 -12.39 10.08 -26.40
N ARG A 78 -13.53 10.69 -26.08
CA ARG A 78 -14.86 10.15 -26.47
C ARG A 78 -15.14 10.23 -27.97
N THR A 79 -14.62 11.24 -28.64
CA THR A 79 -14.72 11.36 -30.09
C THR A 79 -13.58 10.66 -30.83
N GLU A 80 -12.57 10.15 -30.11
CA GLU A 80 -11.34 9.57 -30.68
C GLU A 80 -10.67 10.50 -31.69
N GLY A 81 -10.78 11.82 -31.51
CA GLY A 81 -10.26 12.83 -32.44
C GLY A 81 -11.09 12.97 -33.73
N TRP A 82 -12.27 12.38 -33.83
CA TRP A 82 -13.12 12.51 -35.00
C TRP A 82 -13.65 13.94 -35.15
N ALA A 83 -13.26 14.61 -36.25
CA ALA A 83 -13.54 16.02 -36.48
C ALA A 83 -15.04 16.37 -36.43
N ALA A 84 -15.90 15.58 -37.08
CA ALA A 84 -17.35 15.82 -37.06
C ALA A 84 -17.92 15.56 -35.66
N GLY A 85 -17.45 14.58 -34.92
CA GLY A 85 -17.85 14.34 -33.53
C GLY A 85 -17.48 15.50 -32.61
N LEU A 86 -16.28 16.06 -32.76
CA LEU A 86 -15.84 17.25 -32.04
C LEU A 86 -16.69 18.49 -32.40
N GLN A 87 -17.01 18.67 -33.69
CA GLN A 87 -17.87 19.76 -34.16
C GLN A 87 -19.28 19.65 -33.57
N LEU A 88 -19.87 18.45 -33.55
CA LEU A 88 -21.18 18.22 -32.97
C LEU A 88 -21.18 18.45 -31.44
N ALA A 89 -20.10 18.06 -30.77
CA ALA A 89 -19.92 18.37 -29.35
C ALA A 89 -19.82 19.88 -29.10
N ALA A 90 -19.04 20.58 -29.91
CA ALA A 90 -18.88 22.04 -29.84
C ALA A 90 -20.20 22.78 -30.02
N LEU A 91 -20.98 22.40 -31.04
CA LEU A 91 -22.31 22.97 -31.30
C LEU A 91 -23.28 22.71 -30.13
N SER A 92 -23.15 21.55 -29.48
CA SER A 92 -23.99 21.20 -28.33
C SER A 92 -23.61 21.93 -27.04
N LEU A 93 -22.38 22.44 -26.99
CA LEU A 93 -21.83 23.23 -25.86
C LEU A 93 -22.17 24.71 -25.98
N GLN A 94 -22.53 25.21 -27.18
CA GLN A 94 -22.82 26.63 -27.36
C GLN A 94 -23.95 27.11 -26.46
N GLY A 95 -23.68 28.17 -25.67
CA GLY A 95 -24.65 28.79 -24.79
C GLY A 95 -24.90 28.02 -23.46
N ARG A 96 -24.18 26.96 -23.17
CA ARG A 96 -24.28 26.21 -21.91
C ARG A 96 -23.25 26.69 -20.87
N SER A 97 -23.69 26.70 -19.60
CA SER A 97 -22.85 27.02 -18.46
C SER A 97 -22.38 25.73 -17.69
N ASP A 98 -23.03 24.60 -17.95
CA ASP A 98 -22.86 23.30 -17.28
C ASP A 98 -21.87 22.37 -18.03
N ILE A 99 -20.69 22.88 -18.38
CA ILE A 99 -19.69 22.18 -19.22
C ILE A 99 -19.29 20.82 -18.62
N GLY A 100 -19.11 20.73 -17.29
CA GLY A 100 -18.71 19.49 -16.61
C GLY A 100 -19.74 18.38 -16.77
N GLU A 101 -20.99 18.65 -16.44
CA GLU A 101 -22.11 17.71 -16.54
C GLU A 101 -22.36 17.29 -18.01
N PHE A 102 -22.26 18.24 -18.93
CA PHE A 102 -22.35 17.94 -20.35
C PHE A 102 -21.25 16.96 -20.80
N VAL A 103 -19.99 17.22 -20.42
CA VAL A 103 -18.87 16.38 -20.81
C VAL A 103 -19.01 14.96 -20.24
N GLU A 104 -19.48 14.81 -19.01
CA GLU A 104 -19.78 13.51 -18.43
C GLU A 104 -20.90 12.76 -19.15
N GLY A 105 -21.93 13.47 -19.61
CA GLY A 105 -23.09 12.93 -20.32
C GLY A 105 -22.93 12.80 -21.84
N PHE A 106 -21.86 13.32 -22.44
CA PHE A 106 -21.68 13.29 -23.90
C PHE A 106 -21.39 11.88 -24.41
N SER A 107 -22.29 11.33 -25.23
CA SER A 107 -22.23 9.97 -25.79
C SER A 107 -22.85 9.92 -27.18
N GLY A 108 -22.81 8.76 -27.84
CA GLY A 108 -23.49 8.53 -29.13
C GLY A 108 -25.02 8.66 -29.06
N SER A 109 -25.59 8.70 -27.87
CA SER A 109 -27.04 8.99 -27.67
C SER A 109 -27.38 10.49 -27.63
N HIS A 110 -26.38 11.38 -27.69
CA HIS A 110 -26.62 12.81 -27.76
C HIS A 110 -27.29 13.18 -29.04
N ARG A 111 -28.37 14.01 -28.97
CA ARG A 111 -29.30 14.29 -30.06
C ARG A 111 -28.61 14.54 -31.41
N TYR A 112 -27.68 15.49 -31.49
CA TYR A 112 -27.04 15.85 -32.78
C TYR A 112 -26.13 14.77 -33.33
N VAL A 113 -25.47 14.02 -32.45
CA VAL A 113 -24.61 12.88 -32.84
C VAL A 113 -25.50 11.73 -33.33
N LEU A 114 -26.58 11.47 -32.59
CA LEU A 114 -27.56 10.44 -32.92
C LEU A 114 -28.20 10.70 -34.27
N ASP A 115 -28.69 11.92 -34.52
CA ASP A 115 -29.34 12.29 -35.78
C ASP A 115 -28.35 12.14 -36.94
N TYR A 116 -27.14 12.68 -36.82
CA TYR A 116 -26.11 12.58 -37.86
C TYR A 116 -25.73 11.15 -38.19
N LEU A 117 -25.37 10.35 -37.18
CA LEU A 117 -24.92 8.95 -37.38
C LEU A 117 -26.07 8.07 -37.86
N ALA A 118 -27.32 8.33 -37.43
CA ALA A 118 -28.49 7.59 -37.89
C ALA A 118 -28.80 7.85 -39.37
N GLU A 119 -28.97 9.11 -39.73
CA GLU A 119 -29.41 9.50 -41.10
C GLU A 119 -28.30 9.32 -42.13
N GLU A 120 -27.08 9.75 -41.81
CA GLU A 120 -25.96 9.77 -42.75
C GLU A 120 -25.22 8.46 -42.87
N VAL A 121 -25.29 7.60 -41.83
CA VAL A 121 -24.48 6.35 -41.78
C VAL A 121 -25.40 5.13 -41.75
N LEU A 122 -26.23 4.96 -40.70
CA LEU A 122 -26.97 3.71 -40.49
C LEU A 122 -28.12 3.51 -41.48
N ASP A 123 -28.95 4.54 -41.74
CA ASP A 123 -30.16 4.41 -42.56
C ASP A 123 -29.85 4.25 -44.07
N ARG A 124 -28.63 4.58 -44.47
CA ARG A 124 -28.14 4.34 -45.85
C ARG A 124 -27.65 2.91 -46.10
N GLN A 125 -27.56 2.09 -45.06
CA GLN A 125 -27.12 0.73 -45.22
C GLN A 125 -28.25 -0.23 -45.64
N PRO A 126 -27.91 -1.27 -46.42
CA PRO A 126 -28.86 -2.34 -46.71
C PRO A 126 -29.43 -2.96 -45.42
N GLN A 127 -30.70 -3.37 -45.44
CA GLN A 127 -31.37 -3.92 -44.28
C GLN A 127 -30.63 -5.05 -43.57
N GLN A 128 -29.95 -5.93 -44.32
CA GLN A 128 -29.16 -7.03 -43.78
C GLN A 128 -27.96 -6.53 -42.95
N LEU A 129 -27.23 -5.55 -43.50
CA LEU A 129 -26.08 -4.96 -42.83
C LEU A 129 -26.50 -4.15 -41.62
N ARG A 130 -27.62 -3.39 -41.72
CA ARG A 130 -28.17 -2.63 -40.60
C ARG A 130 -28.57 -3.55 -39.43
N THR A 131 -29.22 -4.69 -39.71
CA THR A 131 -29.56 -5.67 -38.68
C THR A 131 -28.29 -6.24 -38.01
N PHE A 132 -27.29 -6.59 -38.80
CA PHE A 132 -25.99 -7.08 -38.28
C PHE A 132 -25.30 -6.05 -37.37
N LEU A 133 -25.22 -4.80 -37.81
CA LEU A 133 -24.65 -3.71 -37.03
C LEU A 133 -25.37 -3.52 -35.70
N LEU A 134 -26.71 -3.53 -35.72
CA LEU A 134 -27.52 -3.40 -34.49
C LEU A 134 -27.27 -4.58 -33.53
N GLU A 135 -27.38 -5.82 -34.01
CA GLU A 135 -27.28 -7.01 -33.15
C GLU A 135 -25.85 -7.26 -32.64
N SER A 136 -24.82 -6.95 -33.43
CA SER A 136 -23.43 -7.09 -33.00
C SER A 136 -22.97 -5.94 -32.08
N SER A 137 -23.75 -4.87 -31.95
CA SER A 137 -23.38 -3.70 -31.12
C SER A 137 -23.35 -4.01 -29.61
N VAL A 138 -23.97 -5.10 -29.16
CA VAL A 138 -23.90 -5.57 -27.77
C VAL A 138 -22.49 -5.95 -27.36
N LEU A 139 -21.61 -6.25 -28.35
CA LEU A 139 -20.24 -6.66 -28.17
C LEU A 139 -19.31 -5.42 -28.06
N GLU A 140 -18.34 -5.47 -27.15
CA GLU A 140 -17.26 -4.46 -27.07
C GLU A 140 -16.15 -4.77 -28.06
N ARG A 141 -15.85 -6.04 -28.26
CA ARG A 141 -14.88 -6.54 -29.23
C ARG A 141 -15.59 -7.55 -30.14
N LEU A 142 -15.30 -7.48 -31.43
CA LEU A 142 -15.94 -8.29 -32.45
C LEU A 142 -14.91 -9.20 -33.12
N CYS A 143 -15.29 -10.44 -33.35
CA CYS A 143 -14.61 -11.34 -34.27
C CYS A 143 -15.67 -12.15 -35.04
N GLY A 144 -15.31 -12.71 -36.19
CA GLY A 144 -16.25 -13.46 -37.01
C GLY A 144 -17.02 -14.54 -36.23
N PRO A 145 -16.34 -15.47 -35.53
CA PRO A 145 -17.02 -16.54 -34.79
C PRO A 145 -17.96 -16.04 -33.68
N LEU A 146 -17.56 -15.00 -32.92
CA LEU A 146 -18.41 -14.40 -31.90
C LEU A 146 -19.64 -13.76 -32.50
N CYS A 147 -19.48 -12.97 -33.57
CA CYS A 147 -20.58 -12.35 -34.27
C CYS A 147 -21.52 -13.39 -34.90
N GLU A 148 -20.99 -14.51 -35.40
CA GLU A 148 -21.78 -15.62 -35.94
C GLU A 148 -22.73 -16.20 -34.90
N VAL A 149 -22.22 -16.50 -33.69
CA VAL A 149 -23.02 -17.04 -32.59
C VAL A 149 -24.06 -16.02 -32.11
N VAL A 150 -23.66 -14.76 -31.95
CA VAL A 150 -24.55 -13.71 -31.43
C VAL A 150 -25.65 -13.33 -32.41
N THR A 151 -25.33 -13.17 -33.70
CA THR A 151 -26.31 -12.72 -34.71
C THR A 151 -26.98 -13.90 -35.45
N GLY A 152 -26.51 -15.13 -35.27
CA GLY A 152 -26.97 -16.32 -36.00
C GLY A 152 -26.59 -16.34 -37.50
N ARG A 153 -25.56 -15.54 -37.90
CA ARG A 153 -25.18 -15.36 -39.29
C ARG A 153 -23.84 -15.97 -39.65
N ALA A 154 -23.80 -16.97 -40.47
CA ALA A 154 -22.58 -17.63 -40.94
C ALA A 154 -21.66 -16.73 -41.81
N ASP A 155 -22.19 -15.65 -42.36
CA ASP A 155 -21.44 -14.65 -43.15
C ASP A 155 -20.84 -13.51 -42.32
N SER A 156 -20.83 -13.59 -40.98
CA SER A 156 -20.41 -12.53 -40.05
C SER A 156 -19.00 -12.00 -40.32
N GLN A 157 -18.03 -12.86 -40.62
CA GLN A 157 -16.67 -12.45 -40.96
C GLN A 157 -16.65 -11.55 -42.22
N GLN A 158 -17.42 -11.95 -43.24
CA GLN A 158 -17.51 -11.19 -44.48
C GLN A 158 -18.20 -9.84 -44.28
N LEU A 159 -19.20 -9.80 -43.38
CA LEU A 159 -19.88 -8.55 -43.02
C LEU A 159 -18.96 -7.60 -42.26
N LEU A 160 -18.13 -8.09 -41.32
CA LEU A 160 -17.10 -7.27 -40.65
C LEU A 160 -16.11 -6.66 -41.64
N GLU A 161 -15.62 -7.47 -42.59
CA GLU A 161 -14.72 -6.96 -43.65
C GLU A 161 -15.43 -5.96 -44.57
N GLN A 162 -16.72 -6.14 -44.84
CA GLN A 162 -17.52 -5.19 -45.61
C GLN A 162 -17.68 -3.86 -44.86
N VAL A 163 -17.97 -3.91 -43.56
CA VAL A 163 -18.08 -2.73 -42.69
C VAL A 163 -16.76 -1.96 -42.64
N GLU A 164 -15.64 -2.67 -42.50
CA GLU A 164 -14.29 -2.07 -42.52
C GLU A 164 -14.00 -1.38 -43.86
N ARG A 165 -14.21 -2.07 -44.99
CA ARG A 165 -13.97 -1.51 -46.34
C ARG A 165 -14.90 -0.31 -46.64
N ALA A 166 -16.07 -0.29 -46.05
CA ALA A 166 -16.99 0.83 -46.17
C ALA A 166 -16.70 1.98 -45.21
N ASN A 167 -15.66 1.88 -44.39
CA ASN A 167 -15.30 2.83 -43.34
C ASN A 167 -16.48 3.20 -42.41
N LEU A 168 -17.25 2.19 -41.97
CA LEU A 168 -18.43 2.37 -41.11
C LEU A 168 -18.05 2.31 -39.63
N PHE A 169 -17.12 3.16 -39.21
CA PHE A 169 -16.74 3.30 -37.79
C PHE A 169 -16.31 1.99 -37.10
N LEU A 170 -15.69 1.08 -37.86
CA LEU A 170 -15.11 -0.15 -37.35
C LEU A 170 -13.58 0.00 -37.27
N VAL A 171 -13.01 -0.20 -36.10
CA VAL A 171 -11.59 -0.06 -35.81
C VAL A 171 -10.98 -1.46 -35.60
N ALA A 172 -9.94 -1.80 -36.35
CA ALA A 172 -9.18 -3.03 -36.15
C ALA A 172 -8.36 -2.93 -34.84
N LEU A 173 -8.36 -3.98 -34.04
CA LEU A 173 -7.61 -4.07 -32.77
C LEU A 173 -6.28 -4.81 -32.93
N ASP A 174 -6.08 -5.48 -34.08
CA ASP A 174 -4.85 -6.20 -34.41
C ASP A 174 -4.50 -6.07 -35.91
N ASP A 175 -3.24 -6.33 -36.22
CA ASP A 175 -2.72 -6.23 -37.60
C ASP A 175 -3.16 -7.39 -38.51
N VAL A 176 -3.68 -8.49 -37.91
CA VAL A 176 -4.11 -9.69 -38.63
C VAL A 176 -5.61 -9.72 -38.90
N ARG A 177 -6.32 -8.67 -38.51
CA ARG A 177 -7.77 -8.53 -38.67
C ARG A 177 -8.55 -9.69 -38.06
N GLY A 178 -8.13 -10.08 -36.86
CA GLY A 178 -8.82 -11.08 -36.05
C GLY A 178 -9.88 -10.46 -35.16
N TRP A 179 -9.63 -9.25 -34.69
CA TRP A 179 -10.48 -8.53 -33.77
C TRP A 179 -10.72 -7.09 -34.19
N TRP A 180 -11.96 -6.62 -33.97
CA TRP A 180 -12.41 -5.25 -34.23
C TRP A 180 -13.20 -4.72 -33.04
N ARG A 181 -13.44 -3.41 -33.05
CA ARG A 181 -14.44 -2.74 -32.24
C ARG A 181 -15.14 -1.63 -33.03
N TYR A 182 -16.33 -1.32 -32.65
CA TYR A 182 -16.94 -0.09 -33.13
C TYR A 182 -16.34 1.15 -32.47
N HIS A 183 -16.31 2.28 -33.19
CA HIS A 183 -16.07 3.58 -32.59
C HIS A 183 -17.12 3.85 -31.51
N HIS A 184 -16.71 4.40 -30.36
CA HIS A 184 -17.58 4.51 -29.17
C HIS A 184 -18.92 5.17 -29.46
N LEU A 185 -18.94 6.35 -30.12
CA LEU A 185 -20.18 7.07 -30.44
C LEU A 185 -21.10 6.27 -31.37
N PHE A 186 -20.53 5.49 -32.28
CA PHE A 186 -21.33 4.65 -33.20
C PHE A 186 -21.89 3.42 -32.46
N ALA A 187 -21.11 2.78 -31.61
CA ALA A 187 -21.57 1.70 -30.76
C ALA A 187 -22.75 2.13 -29.87
N ASP A 188 -22.67 3.31 -29.26
CA ASP A 188 -23.74 3.86 -28.40
C ASP A 188 -25.03 4.12 -29.21
N LEU A 189 -24.92 4.70 -30.40
CA LEU A 189 -26.06 4.85 -31.29
C LEU A 189 -26.72 3.50 -31.59
N LEU A 190 -25.90 2.51 -32.01
CA LEU A 190 -26.40 1.18 -32.40
C LEU A 190 -27.11 0.50 -31.22
N ARG A 191 -26.54 0.58 -30.00
CA ARG A 191 -27.17 0.03 -28.78
C ARG A 191 -28.49 0.72 -28.45
N VAL A 192 -28.56 2.05 -28.54
CA VAL A 192 -29.81 2.81 -28.31
C VAL A 192 -30.85 2.40 -29.33
N ARG A 193 -30.49 2.31 -30.60
CA ARG A 193 -31.40 1.90 -31.66
C ARG A 193 -31.85 0.44 -31.53
N LEU A 194 -30.96 -0.47 -31.14
CA LEU A 194 -31.31 -1.86 -30.86
C LEU A 194 -32.35 -1.93 -29.72
N GLN A 195 -32.09 -1.22 -28.62
CA GLN A 195 -32.97 -1.18 -27.45
C GLN A 195 -34.35 -0.58 -27.79
N GLN A 196 -34.43 0.41 -28.70
CA GLN A 196 -35.67 0.99 -29.13
C GLN A 196 -36.48 0.11 -30.09
N GLN A 197 -35.78 -0.61 -31.00
CA GLN A 197 -36.44 -1.38 -32.08
C GLN A 197 -36.72 -2.83 -31.71
N ARG A 198 -35.83 -3.44 -30.87
CA ARG A 198 -35.88 -4.86 -30.53
C ARG A 198 -35.44 -5.12 -29.11
N PRO A 199 -36.07 -4.54 -28.08
CA PRO A 199 -35.67 -4.69 -26.69
C PRO A 199 -35.63 -6.15 -26.22
N GLU A 200 -36.53 -7.00 -26.76
CA GLU A 200 -36.59 -8.43 -26.44
C GLU A 200 -35.38 -9.24 -26.92
N ARG A 201 -34.70 -8.76 -27.97
CA ARG A 201 -33.51 -9.43 -28.50
C ARG A 201 -32.24 -9.18 -27.67
N VAL A 202 -32.20 -8.05 -26.96
CA VAL A 202 -30.99 -7.64 -26.21
C VAL A 202 -30.54 -8.71 -25.20
N PRO A 203 -31.42 -9.25 -24.34
CA PRO A 203 -31.04 -10.33 -23.42
C PRO A 203 -30.57 -11.61 -24.12
N GLU A 204 -31.19 -11.96 -25.24
CA GLU A 204 -30.81 -13.16 -26.01
C GLU A 204 -29.42 -13.02 -26.63
N LEU A 205 -29.11 -11.85 -27.23
CA LEU A 205 -27.80 -11.53 -27.79
C LEU A 205 -26.70 -11.57 -26.73
N HIS A 206 -26.98 -10.98 -25.58
CA HIS A 206 -26.04 -11.02 -24.46
C HIS A 206 -25.85 -12.43 -23.91
N ARG A 207 -26.91 -13.26 -23.84
CA ARG A 207 -26.79 -14.65 -23.38
C ARG A 207 -25.91 -15.46 -24.35
N ALA A 208 -26.12 -15.31 -25.67
CA ALA A 208 -25.29 -15.97 -26.69
C ALA A 208 -23.82 -15.53 -26.61
N ALA A 209 -23.59 -14.22 -26.34
CA ALA A 209 -22.24 -13.69 -26.17
C ALA A 209 -21.58 -14.24 -24.90
N ALA A 210 -22.30 -14.33 -23.78
CA ALA A 210 -21.79 -14.88 -22.52
C ALA A 210 -21.38 -16.34 -22.66
N ASP A 211 -22.23 -17.16 -23.28
CA ASP A 211 -21.98 -18.59 -23.54
C ASP A 211 -20.72 -18.78 -24.39
N TRP A 212 -20.60 -18.05 -25.49
CA TRP A 212 -19.39 -18.11 -26.33
C TRP A 212 -18.13 -17.66 -25.58
N CYS A 213 -18.22 -16.54 -24.83
CA CYS A 213 -17.08 -16.01 -24.07
C CYS A 213 -16.63 -17.00 -22.97
N GLU A 214 -17.55 -17.66 -22.27
CA GLU A 214 -17.23 -18.69 -21.28
C GLU A 214 -16.49 -19.85 -21.92
N GLN A 215 -16.98 -20.38 -23.05
CA GLN A 215 -16.36 -21.50 -23.78
C GLN A 215 -14.95 -21.16 -24.30
N HIS A 216 -14.67 -19.88 -24.55
CA HIS A 216 -13.37 -19.43 -25.07
C HIS A 216 -12.46 -18.82 -23.98
N GLY A 217 -12.82 -18.97 -22.70
CA GLY A 217 -12.00 -18.51 -21.55
C GLY A 217 -11.97 -16.98 -21.37
N LEU A 218 -12.87 -16.23 -22.02
CA LEU A 218 -13.04 -14.79 -21.85
C LEU A 218 -13.99 -14.50 -20.69
N VAL A 219 -13.56 -14.86 -19.48
CA VAL A 219 -14.42 -14.90 -18.27
C VAL A 219 -14.98 -13.52 -17.92
N ASP A 220 -14.19 -12.45 -18.02
CA ASP A 220 -14.64 -11.08 -17.71
C ASP A 220 -15.78 -10.66 -18.63
N ASP A 221 -15.64 -10.92 -19.93
CA ASP A 221 -16.68 -10.65 -20.92
C ASP A 221 -17.93 -11.53 -20.67
N ALA A 222 -17.75 -12.81 -20.31
CA ALA A 222 -18.84 -13.73 -20.01
C ALA A 222 -19.69 -13.22 -18.83
N ILE A 223 -19.07 -12.85 -17.72
CA ILE A 223 -19.75 -12.32 -16.52
C ILE A 223 -20.52 -11.03 -16.86
N ARG A 224 -19.88 -10.10 -17.59
CA ARG A 224 -20.50 -8.85 -18.00
C ARG A 224 -21.72 -9.08 -18.89
N HIS A 225 -21.60 -9.98 -19.86
CA HIS A 225 -22.71 -10.31 -20.75
C HIS A 225 -23.83 -11.09 -20.05
N ALA A 226 -23.51 -12.01 -19.12
CA ALA A 226 -24.53 -12.69 -18.31
C ALA A 226 -25.33 -11.69 -17.46
N GLY A 227 -24.64 -10.73 -16.82
CA GLY A 227 -25.29 -9.62 -16.09
C GLY A 227 -26.18 -8.75 -16.97
N ALA A 228 -25.72 -8.38 -18.18
CA ALA A 228 -26.46 -7.59 -19.13
C ALA A 228 -27.65 -8.34 -19.75
N ALA A 229 -27.60 -9.67 -19.80
CA ALA A 229 -28.72 -10.52 -20.16
C ALA A 229 -29.82 -10.58 -19.09
N GLY A 230 -29.57 -10.03 -17.89
CA GLY A 230 -30.44 -10.15 -16.73
C GLY A 230 -30.33 -11.50 -16.01
N ASP A 231 -29.40 -12.39 -16.41
CA ASP A 231 -29.17 -13.68 -15.79
C ASP A 231 -28.13 -13.56 -14.67
N LEU A 232 -28.55 -12.88 -13.60
CA LEU A 232 -27.70 -12.61 -12.45
C LEU A 232 -27.28 -13.91 -11.70
N SER A 233 -28.08 -14.96 -11.81
CA SER A 233 -27.74 -16.26 -11.23
C SER A 233 -26.56 -16.90 -11.93
N TRP A 234 -26.54 -16.87 -13.26
CA TRP A 234 -25.42 -17.36 -14.06
C TRP A 234 -24.17 -16.49 -13.88
N ALA A 235 -24.31 -15.14 -13.91
CA ALA A 235 -23.21 -14.24 -13.62
C ALA A 235 -22.57 -14.55 -12.26
N ALA A 236 -23.37 -14.75 -11.22
CA ALA A 236 -22.92 -15.12 -9.88
C ALA A 236 -22.18 -16.47 -9.86
N GLN A 237 -22.70 -17.47 -10.58
CA GLN A 237 -22.05 -18.77 -10.72
C GLN A 237 -20.68 -18.68 -11.41
N LEU A 238 -20.56 -17.88 -12.48
CA LEU A 238 -19.28 -17.63 -13.15
C LEU A 238 -18.27 -16.96 -12.22
N VAL A 239 -18.72 -15.99 -11.40
CA VAL A 239 -17.86 -15.38 -10.37
C VAL A 239 -17.36 -16.44 -9.39
N GLU A 240 -18.26 -17.31 -8.86
CA GLU A 240 -17.90 -18.37 -7.92
C GLU A 240 -16.92 -19.40 -8.51
N GLN A 241 -17.01 -19.69 -9.81
CA GLN A 241 -16.12 -20.64 -10.48
C GLN A 241 -14.72 -20.07 -10.75
N HIS A 242 -14.61 -18.76 -10.97
CA HIS A 242 -13.39 -18.15 -11.48
C HIS A 242 -12.66 -17.22 -10.51
N PHE A 243 -13.29 -16.82 -9.37
CA PHE A 243 -12.71 -15.83 -8.46
C PHE A 243 -11.33 -16.21 -7.92
N GLU A 244 -11.09 -17.50 -7.62
CA GLU A 244 -9.80 -17.94 -7.08
C GLU A 244 -8.65 -17.82 -8.08
N ALA A 245 -8.95 -18.05 -9.38
CA ALA A 245 -7.95 -17.84 -10.41
C ALA A 245 -7.58 -16.37 -10.58
N VAL A 246 -8.57 -15.49 -10.45
CA VAL A 246 -8.38 -14.04 -10.52
C VAL A 246 -7.65 -13.54 -9.29
N LEU A 247 -8.00 -14.05 -8.11
CA LEU A 247 -7.30 -13.76 -6.86
C LEU A 247 -5.83 -14.22 -6.93
N GLY A 248 -5.57 -15.42 -7.47
CA GLY A 248 -4.22 -15.96 -7.67
C GLY A 248 -3.38 -15.14 -8.66
N ARG A 249 -4.00 -14.52 -9.67
CA ARG A 249 -3.33 -13.61 -10.61
C ARG A 249 -3.24 -12.16 -10.12
N ARG A 250 -3.78 -11.86 -8.93
CA ARG A 250 -3.77 -10.52 -8.31
C ARG A 250 -4.54 -9.46 -9.13
N GLU A 251 -5.57 -9.88 -9.80
CA GLU A 251 -6.48 -9.03 -10.54
C GLU A 251 -7.62 -8.52 -9.63
N ASP A 252 -7.27 -7.97 -8.47
CA ASP A 252 -8.21 -7.55 -7.42
C ASP A 252 -9.25 -6.55 -7.92
N ALA A 253 -8.84 -5.66 -8.83
CA ALA A 253 -9.76 -4.70 -9.45
C ALA A 253 -10.82 -5.39 -10.31
N THR A 254 -10.46 -6.47 -11.01
CA THR A 254 -11.39 -7.29 -11.80
C THR A 254 -12.41 -7.96 -10.91
N LEU A 255 -11.96 -8.58 -9.82
CA LEU A 255 -12.85 -9.26 -8.89
C LEU A 255 -13.82 -8.29 -8.18
N ARG A 256 -13.33 -7.10 -7.79
CA ARG A 256 -14.18 -6.05 -7.22
C ARG A 256 -15.26 -5.62 -8.21
N ARG A 257 -14.90 -5.38 -9.45
CA ARG A 257 -15.84 -5.02 -10.53
C ARG A 257 -16.90 -6.11 -10.75
N TRP A 258 -16.52 -7.39 -10.70
CA TRP A 258 -17.48 -8.50 -10.81
C TRP A 258 -18.49 -8.50 -9.66
N LEU A 259 -18.03 -8.27 -8.43
CA LEU A 259 -18.92 -8.20 -7.26
C LEU A 259 -19.83 -6.96 -7.29
N GLU A 260 -19.37 -5.85 -7.86
CA GLU A 260 -20.17 -4.63 -8.04
C GLU A 260 -21.30 -4.80 -9.07
N LEU A 261 -21.14 -5.72 -10.04
CA LEU A 261 -22.20 -6.06 -11.01
C LEU A 261 -23.34 -6.85 -10.36
N LEU A 262 -23.12 -7.49 -9.23
CA LEU A 262 -24.12 -8.35 -8.59
C LEU A 262 -24.91 -7.56 -7.54
N PRO A 263 -26.25 -7.54 -7.62
CA PRO A 263 -27.09 -6.96 -6.57
C PRO A 263 -26.84 -7.62 -5.22
N ALA A 264 -26.93 -6.84 -4.14
CA ALA A 264 -26.69 -7.33 -2.78
C ALA A 264 -27.57 -8.52 -2.39
N GLU A 265 -28.76 -8.65 -2.98
CA GLU A 265 -29.67 -9.78 -2.74
C GLU A 265 -29.13 -11.07 -3.33
N VAL A 266 -28.57 -11.01 -4.53
CA VAL A 266 -27.95 -12.17 -5.21
C VAL A 266 -26.73 -12.63 -4.43
N VAL A 267 -25.90 -11.67 -3.96
CA VAL A 267 -24.74 -12.01 -3.13
C VAL A 267 -25.16 -12.67 -1.82
N ARG A 268 -26.18 -12.11 -1.12
CA ARG A 268 -26.67 -12.63 0.16
C ARG A 268 -27.34 -14.00 0.07
N SER A 269 -27.82 -14.40 -1.10
CA SER A 269 -28.39 -15.74 -1.32
C SER A 269 -27.37 -16.81 -1.62
N ARG A 270 -26.07 -16.46 -1.77
CA ARG A 270 -24.98 -17.37 -2.15
C ARG A 270 -23.87 -17.34 -1.11
N PRO A 271 -23.69 -18.41 -0.33
CA PRO A 271 -22.73 -18.44 0.77
C PRO A 271 -21.31 -18.06 0.35
N ARG A 272 -20.82 -18.62 -0.78
CA ARG A 272 -19.44 -18.37 -1.26
C ARG A 272 -19.20 -16.91 -1.66
N LEU A 273 -20.20 -16.24 -2.25
CA LEU A 273 -20.11 -14.82 -2.57
C LEU A 273 -20.11 -13.95 -1.29
N CYS A 274 -20.89 -14.34 -0.28
CA CYS A 274 -20.84 -13.71 1.03
C CYS A 274 -19.46 -13.85 1.65
N LEU A 275 -18.84 -15.04 1.63
CA LEU A 275 -17.49 -15.29 2.14
C LEU A 275 -16.43 -14.47 1.40
N LEU A 276 -16.55 -14.34 0.09
CA LEU A 276 -15.65 -13.54 -0.72
C LEU A 276 -15.76 -12.06 -0.36
N GLN A 277 -16.96 -11.51 -0.25
CA GLN A 277 -17.16 -10.13 0.19
C GLN A 277 -16.72 -9.91 1.65
N ALA A 278 -16.95 -10.88 2.53
CA ALA A 278 -16.47 -10.84 3.91
C ALA A 278 -14.94 -10.84 3.99
N PHE A 279 -14.26 -11.61 3.13
CA PHE A 279 -12.81 -11.57 3.02
C PHE A 279 -12.29 -10.18 2.61
N TRP A 280 -12.91 -9.55 1.60
CA TRP A 280 -12.57 -8.18 1.20
C TRP A 280 -12.90 -7.14 2.27
N ALA A 281 -14.00 -7.30 2.98
CA ALA A 281 -14.34 -6.45 4.12
C ALA A 281 -13.30 -6.58 5.24
N LEU A 282 -12.81 -7.81 5.50
CA LEU A 282 -11.77 -8.08 6.49
C LEU A 282 -10.44 -7.40 6.11
N ILE A 283 -10.00 -7.52 4.86
CA ILE A 283 -8.79 -6.84 4.35
C ILE A 283 -8.92 -5.32 4.47
N GLY A 284 -10.12 -4.78 4.19
CA GLY A 284 -10.46 -3.37 4.38
C GLY A 284 -10.71 -2.98 5.83
N SER A 285 -10.53 -3.91 6.79
CA SER A 285 -10.73 -3.70 8.23
C SER A 285 -12.13 -3.18 8.59
N ARG A 286 -13.16 -3.61 7.83
CA ARG A 286 -14.58 -3.27 8.03
C ARG A 286 -15.29 -4.37 8.82
N VAL A 287 -15.07 -4.40 10.13
CA VAL A 287 -15.43 -5.50 11.02
C VAL A 287 -16.94 -5.77 11.05
N GLU A 288 -17.77 -4.72 11.13
CA GLU A 288 -19.23 -4.88 11.12
C GLU A 288 -19.76 -5.43 9.79
N ALA A 289 -19.13 -5.06 8.67
CA ALA A 289 -19.52 -5.60 7.37
C ALA A 289 -19.19 -7.09 7.26
N VAL A 290 -18.08 -7.53 7.85
CA VAL A 290 -17.70 -8.96 7.94
C VAL A 290 -18.80 -9.75 8.62
N GLU A 291 -19.22 -9.34 9.81
CA GLU A 291 -20.24 -10.08 10.59
C GLU A 291 -21.57 -10.17 9.83
N ARG A 292 -22.06 -9.05 9.28
CA ARG A 292 -23.32 -9.06 8.51
C ARG A 292 -23.28 -10.02 7.30
N LEU A 293 -22.13 -10.13 6.65
CA LEU A 293 -21.95 -11.02 5.51
C LEU A 293 -21.84 -12.47 5.93
N LEU A 294 -21.19 -12.76 7.05
CA LEU A 294 -21.11 -14.12 7.59
C LEU A 294 -22.45 -14.62 8.12
N ASP A 295 -23.25 -13.76 8.76
CA ASP A 295 -24.61 -14.09 9.15
C ASP A 295 -25.50 -14.36 7.92
N ALA A 296 -25.28 -13.65 6.80
CA ALA A 296 -25.98 -13.91 5.56
C ALA A 296 -25.55 -15.27 4.96
N ALA A 297 -24.25 -15.59 5.01
CA ALA A 297 -23.73 -16.87 4.53
C ALA A 297 -24.32 -18.06 5.31
N GLU A 298 -24.40 -17.98 6.63
CA GLU A 298 -25.02 -19.04 7.47
C GLU A 298 -26.50 -19.24 7.15
N ARG A 299 -27.25 -18.16 6.95
CA ARG A 299 -28.65 -18.25 6.54
C ARG A 299 -28.79 -18.90 5.16
N ALA A 300 -27.97 -18.45 4.20
CA ALA A 300 -28.01 -19.01 2.86
C ALA A 300 -27.69 -20.50 2.83
N VAL A 301 -26.74 -20.99 3.62
CA VAL A 301 -26.47 -22.44 3.78
C VAL A 301 -27.69 -23.20 4.32
N THR A 302 -28.39 -22.60 5.30
CA THR A 302 -29.58 -23.22 5.90
C THR A 302 -30.73 -23.33 4.87
N ASP A 303 -30.89 -22.31 4.02
CA ASP A 303 -32.01 -22.21 3.06
C ASP A 303 -31.78 -23.05 1.79
N THR A 304 -30.53 -23.13 1.30
CA THR A 304 -30.20 -23.78 0.00
C THR A 304 -29.51 -25.13 0.12
N GLY A 305 -29.02 -25.48 1.33
CA GLY A 305 -28.06 -26.58 1.51
C GLY A 305 -26.66 -26.24 1.04
N ASP A 306 -25.67 -27.04 1.42
CA ASP A 306 -24.29 -26.91 0.90
C ASP A 306 -24.21 -27.64 -0.45
N GLU A 307 -24.34 -26.90 -1.55
CA GLU A 307 -24.09 -27.47 -2.88
C GLU A 307 -22.60 -27.80 -3.00
N PRO A 308 -22.25 -29.03 -3.43
CA PRO A 308 -20.86 -29.42 -3.55
C PRO A 308 -20.11 -28.50 -4.51
N TYR A 309 -19.07 -27.86 -3.98
CA TYR A 309 -18.18 -27.01 -4.76
C TYR A 309 -17.43 -27.84 -5.80
N GLN A 310 -17.65 -27.55 -7.06
CA GLN A 310 -16.88 -28.14 -8.16
C GLN A 310 -15.83 -27.12 -8.63
N PRO A 311 -14.58 -27.18 -8.13
CA PRO A 311 -13.53 -26.36 -8.68
C PRO A 311 -13.30 -26.71 -10.15
N ALA A 312 -12.99 -25.72 -10.97
CA ALA A 312 -12.59 -25.98 -12.36
C ALA A 312 -11.43 -26.98 -12.38
N VAL A 313 -11.54 -28.01 -13.23
CA VAL A 313 -10.63 -29.16 -13.27
C VAL A 313 -9.15 -28.74 -13.21
N GLY A 314 -8.39 -29.32 -12.27
CA GLY A 314 -6.94 -29.12 -12.15
C GLY A 314 -6.48 -28.01 -11.19
N ARG A 315 -7.33 -27.48 -10.30
CA ARG A 315 -6.96 -26.41 -9.35
C ARG A 315 -6.67 -26.90 -7.93
N PRO A 316 -5.71 -26.23 -7.23
CA PRO A 316 -5.42 -26.51 -5.83
C PRO A 316 -6.61 -26.17 -4.93
N ALA A 317 -6.56 -26.64 -3.68
CA ALA A 317 -7.54 -26.42 -2.63
C ALA A 317 -8.03 -24.96 -2.55
N SER A 318 -9.31 -24.77 -2.26
CA SER A 318 -10.00 -23.47 -2.22
C SER A 318 -10.02 -22.89 -0.80
N LEU A 319 -9.99 -21.55 -0.68
CA LEU A 319 -10.18 -20.83 0.59
C LEU A 319 -11.64 -20.78 1.07
N VAL A 320 -12.61 -21.16 0.21
CA VAL A 320 -14.06 -21.11 0.48
C VAL A 320 -14.79 -22.40 0.10
N ALA A 321 -14.05 -23.47 -0.16
CA ALA A 321 -14.66 -24.78 -0.47
C ALA A 321 -15.45 -25.29 0.73
N ASN A 322 -14.84 -25.26 1.89
CA ASN A 322 -15.45 -25.63 3.18
C ASN A 322 -16.08 -24.38 3.81
N ILE A 323 -17.38 -24.21 3.62
CA ILE A 323 -18.11 -23.03 4.07
C ILE A 323 -18.08 -22.88 5.60
N PRO A 324 -18.38 -23.91 6.43
CA PRO A 324 -18.29 -23.82 7.87
C PRO A 324 -16.92 -23.39 8.39
N ALA A 325 -15.84 -23.99 7.87
CA ALA A 325 -14.47 -23.63 8.23
C ALA A 325 -14.12 -22.19 7.80
N ALA A 326 -14.53 -21.77 6.60
CA ALA A 326 -14.30 -20.42 6.10
C ALA A 326 -15.04 -19.36 6.92
N ILE A 327 -16.30 -19.62 7.32
CA ILE A 327 -17.06 -18.75 8.21
C ILE A 327 -16.34 -18.61 9.55
N ALA A 328 -15.97 -19.72 10.18
CA ALA A 328 -15.27 -19.70 11.46
C ALA A 328 -13.93 -18.92 11.35
N ARG A 329 -13.15 -19.17 10.30
CA ARG A 329 -11.90 -18.45 10.04
C ARG A 329 -12.12 -16.93 9.90
N LEU A 330 -13.09 -16.50 9.13
CA LEU A 330 -13.36 -15.07 8.92
C LEU A 330 -13.88 -14.38 10.19
N ARG A 331 -14.71 -15.06 11.01
CA ARG A 331 -15.09 -14.58 12.36
C ARG A 331 -13.87 -14.44 13.27
N GLY A 332 -12.95 -15.41 13.24
CA GLY A 332 -11.69 -15.30 13.95
C GLY A 332 -10.85 -14.10 13.49
N GLY A 333 -10.84 -13.78 12.19
CA GLY A 333 -10.22 -12.57 11.67
C GLY A 333 -10.88 -11.28 12.18
N ALA A 334 -12.21 -11.23 12.23
CA ALA A 334 -12.94 -10.11 12.79
C ALA A 334 -12.66 -9.92 14.29
N ALA A 335 -12.60 -11.02 15.05
CA ALA A 335 -12.22 -11.00 16.47
C ALA A 335 -10.78 -10.51 16.66
N HIS A 336 -9.85 -10.91 15.77
CA HIS A 336 -8.47 -10.43 15.77
C HIS A 336 -8.39 -8.90 15.58
N LEU A 337 -9.14 -8.36 14.63
CA LEU A 337 -9.21 -6.90 14.42
C LEU A 337 -9.74 -6.15 15.64
N ARG A 338 -10.69 -6.74 16.38
CA ARG A 338 -11.21 -6.17 17.64
C ARG A 338 -10.24 -6.29 18.83
N GLY A 339 -9.16 -7.04 18.69
CA GLY A 339 -8.24 -7.33 19.79
C GLY A 339 -8.73 -8.42 20.74
N ASP A 340 -9.78 -9.15 20.37
CA ASP A 340 -10.32 -10.28 21.16
C ASP A 340 -9.58 -11.58 20.81
N ALA A 341 -8.43 -11.76 21.46
CA ALA A 341 -7.56 -12.91 21.23
C ALA A 341 -8.26 -14.25 21.57
N GLU A 342 -9.09 -14.29 22.61
CA GLU A 342 -9.76 -15.52 23.04
C GLU A 342 -10.78 -16.00 21.98
N GLN A 343 -11.61 -15.08 21.47
CA GLN A 343 -12.54 -15.40 20.40
C GLN A 343 -11.81 -15.75 19.10
N ALA A 344 -10.73 -15.03 18.78
CA ALA A 344 -9.93 -15.36 17.60
C ALA A 344 -9.34 -16.77 17.66
N ILE A 345 -8.82 -17.19 18.82
CA ILE A 345 -8.33 -18.56 19.08
C ILE A 345 -9.46 -19.59 18.99
N LEU A 346 -10.61 -19.30 19.63
CA LEU A 346 -11.76 -20.19 19.61
C LEU A 346 -12.24 -20.47 18.17
N PHE A 347 -12.42 -19.41 17.38
CA PHE A 347 -12.86 -19.54 16.00
C PHE A 347 -11.81 -20.19 15.09
N ALA A 348 -10.51 -19.89 15.28
CA ALA A 348 -9.46 -20.55 14.51
C ALA A 348 -9.41 -22.07 14.81
N ARG A 349 -9.54 -22.48 16.07
CA ARG A 349 -9.62 -23.90 16.46
C ARG A 349 -10.87 -24.58 15.91
N ARG A 350 -12.02 -23.89 15.92
CA ARG A 350 -13.24 -24.37 15.31
C ARG A 350 -13.05 -24.58 13.79
N ALA A 351 -12.48 -23.59 13.11
CA ALA A 351 -12.18 -23.71 11.68
C ALA A 351 -11.29 -24.94 11.38
N LEU A 352 -10.22 -25.15 12.17
CA LEU A 352 -9.36 -26.33 12.01
C LEU A 352 -10.05 -27.66 12.26
N ALA A 353 -11.07 -27.70 13.13
CA ALA A 353 -11.84 -28.92 13.44
C ALA A 353 -12.86 -29.28 12.34
N GLU A 354 -13.26 -28.30 11.52
CA GLU A 354 -14.21 -28.47 10.40
C GLU A 354 -13.50 -28.84 9.08
N LEU A 355 -12.15 -28.87 9.04
CA LEU A 355 -11.39 -29.13 7.81
C LEU A 355 -11.31 -30.61 7.49
N ASP A 356 -11.45 -30.93 6.20
CA ASP A 356 -11.21 -32.27 5.65
C ASP A 356 -9.75 -32.48 5.25
N GLU A 357 -9.35 -33.74 5.04
CA GLU A 357 -8.01 -34.07 4.55
C GLU A 357 -7.75 -33.46 3.17
N GLY A 358 -6.65 -32.73 3.02
CA GLY A 358 -6.23 -32.12 1.76
C GLY A 358 -6.56 -30.63 1.62
N GLU A 359 -7.29 -30.00 2.56
CA GLU A 359 -7.62 -28.57 2.55
C GLU A 359 -6.46 -27.70 3.07
N TRP A 360 -5.25 -27.99 2.63
CA TRP A 360 -4.00 -27.41 3.15
C TRP A 360 -3.93 -25.87 3.09
N MET A 361 -4.58 -25.24 2.11
CA MET A 361 -4.59 -23.78 1.97
C MET A 361 -5.36 -23.13 3.12
N LEU A 362 -6.58 -23.58 3.36
CA LEU A 362 -7.42 -23.07 4.44
C LEU A 362 -6.82 -23.43 5.81
N GLU A 363 -6.26 -24.65 5.93
CA GLU A 363 -5.54 -25.08 7.14
C GLU A 363 -4.37 -24.16 7.46
N SER A 364 -3.48 -23.89 6.51
CA SER A 364 -2.28 -23.09 6.75
C SER A 364 -2.62 -21.63 7.11
N VAL A 365 -3.56 -20.99 6.39
CA VAL A 365 -4.00 -19.63 6.73
C VAL A 365 -4.67 -19.59 8.11
N THR A 366 -5.45 -20.60 8.47
CA THR A 366 -6.09 -20.70 9.78
C THR A 366 -5.05 -20.92 10.90
N ARG A 367 -4.02 -21.72 10.66
CA ARG A 367 -2.89 -21.86 11.60
C ARG A 367 -2.14 -20.56 11.79
N TRP A 368 -1.87 -19.80 10.73
CA TRP A 368 -1.25 -18.47 10.84
C TRP A 368 -2.13 -17.50 11.63
N GLN A 369 -3.44 -17.54 11.41
CA GLN A 369 -4.38 -16.74 12.17
C GLN A 369 -4.37 -17.12 13.67
N LEU A 370 -4.31 -18.40 14.01
CA LEU A 370 -4.18 -18.87 15.38
C LEU A 370 -2.92 -18.32 16.04
N VAL A 371 -1.78 -18.38 15.33
CA VAL A 371 -0.51 -17.83 15.84
C VAL A 371 -0.59 -16.31 15.98
N GLY A 372 -1.22 -15.61 15.03
CA GLY A 372 -1.50 -14.17 15.15
C GLY A 372 -2.37 -13.82 16.36
N ALA A 373 -3.34 -14.67 16.71
CA ALA A 373 -4.16 -14.51 17.89
C ALA A 373 -3.39 -14.75 19.21
N GLU A 374 -2.44 -15.71 19.23
CA GLU A 374 -1.53 -15.90 20.38
C GLU A 374 -0.58 -14.68 20.55
N TRP A 375 -0.11 -14.09 19.46
CA TRP A 375 0.61 -12.81 19.52
C TRP A 375 -0.25 -11.70 20.11
N LEU A 376 -1.49 -11.57 19.67
CA LEU A 376 -2.44 -10.59 20.18
C LEU A 376 -2.74 -10.77 21.68
N ARG A 377 -2.69 -12.00 22.18
CA ARG A 377 -2.75 -12.33 23.62
C ARG A 377 -1.52 -11.80 24.38
N GLY A 378 -0.48 -11.37 23.71
CA GLY A 378 0.78 -10.91 24.28
C GLY A 378 1.80 -12.03 24.54
N GLN A 379 1.72 -13.14 23.80
CA GLN A 379 2.62 -14.29 23.89
C GLN A 379 3.57 -14.36 22.68
N PRO A 380 4.51 -13.40 22.51
CA PRO A 380 5.31 -13.30 21.29
C PRO A 380 6.28 -14.47 21.11
N ALA A 381 6.73 -15.13 22.18
CA ALA A 381 7.57 -16.32 22.09
C ALA A 381 6.83 -17.52 21.50
N GLU A 382 5.56 -17.71 21.84
CA GLU A 382 4.70 -18.75 21.28
C GLU A 382 4.34 -18.45 19.85
N ALA A 383 4.00 -17.18 19.56
CA ALA A 383 3.77 -16.70 18.22
C ALA A 383 4.99 -16.93 17.30
N GLU A 384 6.20 -16.56 17.72
CA GLU A 384 7.43 -16.78 16.95
C GLU A 384 7.64 -18.26 16.64
N ARG A 385 7.50 -19.16 17.63
CA ARG A 385 7.63 -20.61 17.41
C ARG A 385 6.60 -21.14 16.45
N GLY A 386 5.35 -20.67 16.57
CA GLY A 386 4.25 -21.03 15.68
C GLY A 386 4.50 -20.60 14.24
N PHE A 387 4.94 -19.35 14.02
CA PHE A 387 5.28 -18.86 12.68
C PHE A 387 6.46 -19.61 12.08
N LEU A 388 7.51 -19.89 12.85
CA LEU A 388 8.65 -20.68 12.37
C LEU A 388 8.25 -22.09 11.97
N SER A 389 7.33 -22.73 12.69
CA SER A 389 6.81 -24.05 12.31
C SER A 389 5.96 -24.01 11.05
N ALA A 390 5.26 -22.91 10.82
CA ALA A 390 4.40 -22.70 9.65
C ALA A 390 5.17 -22.21 8.40
N ILE A 391 6.43 -21.80 8.55
CA ILE A 391 7.25 -21.24 7.45
C ILE A 391 7.45 -22.24 6.31
N SER A 392 7.43 -23.56 6.60
CA SER A 392 7.48 -24.61 5.59
C SER A 392 6.32 -24.55 4.59
N SER A 393 5.16 -24.04 4.99
CA SER A 393 4.02 -23.84 4.11
C SER A 393 4.20 -22.66 3.14
N LEU A 394 5.10 -21.72 3.42
CA LEU A 394 5.37 -20.56 2.57
C LEU A 394 5.90 -20.97 1.18
N ALA A 395 6.68 -22.04 1.09
CA ALA A 395 7.15 -22.57 -0.19
C ALA A 395 5.98 -23.02 -1.09
N ALA A 396 4.98 -23.70 -0.51
CA ALA A 396 3.77 -24.09 -1.22
C ALA A 396 2.95 -22.88 -1.68
N TRP A 397 2.80 -21.86 -0.80
CA TRP A 397 2.14 -20.60 -1.16
C TRP A 397 2.87 -19.85 -2.27
N ARG A 398 4.20 -19.80 -2.21
CA ARG A 398 5.02 -19.21 -3.29
C ARG A 398 4.79 -19.91 -4.63
N ALA A 399 4.71 -21.24 -4.64
CA ALA A 399 4.44 -22.02 -5.83
C ALA A 399 3.05 -21.75 -6.46
N THR A 400 2.08 -21.29 -5.65
CA THR A 400 0.75 -20.87 -6.15
C THR A 400 0.71 -19.41 -6.62
N GLY A 401 1.80 -18.65 -6.48
CA GLY A 401 1.85 -17.21 -6.79
C GLY A 401 1.21 -16.30 -5.74
N GLN A 402 0.78 -16.83 -4.59
CA GLN A 402 0.14 -16.09 -3.50
C GLN A 402 1.17 -15.33 -2.64
N LEU A 403 1.98 -14.49 -3.27
CA LEU A 403 3.11 -13.79 -2.64
C LEU A 403 2.70 -12.84 -1.51
N THR A 404 1.47 -12.32 -1.54
CA THR A 404 0.93 -11.46 -0.48
C THR A 404 0.81 -12.23 0.85
N LEU A 405 0.33 -13.48 0.80
CA LEU A 405 0.24 -14.33 1.99
C LEU A 405 1.61 -14.75 2.50
N VAL A 406 2.59 -14.93 1.59
CA VAL A 406 3.98 -15.15 1.96
C VAL A 406 4.54 -13.96 2.74
N ALA A 407 4.41 -12.74 2.18
CA ALA A 407 4.86 -11.51 2.84
C ALA A 407 4.18 -11.31 4.20
N TRP A 408 2.88 -11.59 4.29
CA TRP A 408 2.10 -11.50 5.52
C TRP A 408 2.58 -12.47 6.61
N GLY A 409 2.95 -13.71 6.24
CA GLY A 409 3.54 -14.67 7.16
C GLY A 409 4.87 -14.16 7.76
N TYR A 410 5.76 -13.64 6.94
CA TYR A 410 7.02 -13.03 7.40
C TYR A 410 6.79 -11.80 8.28
N ASP A 411 5.80 -10.97 7.95
CA ASP A 411 5.46 -9.77 8.72
C ASP A 411 5.07 -10.11 10.17
N HIS A 412 4.24 -11.12 10.37
CA HIS A 412 3.88 -11.57 11.70
C HIS A 412 5.06 -12.13 12.48
N LEU A 413 5.98 -12.85 11.82
CA LEU A 413 7.22 -13.31 12.45
C LEU A 413 8.08 -12.11 12.88
N GLY A 414 8.26 -11.14 12.00
CA GLY A 414 9.00 -9.91 12.29
C GLY A 414 8.41 -9.13 13.47
N HIS A 415 7.08 -8.99 13.53
CA HIS A 415 6.39 -8.37 14.66
C HIS A 415 6.57 -9.14 15.98
N ALA A 416 6.52 -10.48 15.97
CA ALA A 416 6.76 -11.29 17.16
C ALA A 416 8.21 -11.16 17.66
N GLN A 417 9.20 -11.12 16.76
CA GLN A 417 10.60 -10.91 17.08
C GLN A 417 10.86 -9.51 17.65
N ARG A 418 10.26 -8.46 17.06
CA ARG A 418 10.34 -7.10 17.61
C ARG A 418 9.73 -7.01 18.99
N ALA A 419 8.52 -7.53 19.20
CA ALA A 419 7.88 -7.54 20.52
C ALA A 419 8.77 -8.20 21.59
N ARG A 420 9.58 -9.22 21.21
CA ARG A 420 10.61 -9.82 22.07
C ARG A 420 11.87 -8.97 22.23
N GLY A 421 11.92 -7.80 21.63
CA GLY A 421 13.08 -6.91 21.64
C GLY A 421 14.23 -7.35 20.71
N ARG A 422 13.98 -8.23 19.71
CA ARG A 422 15.00 -8.83 18.84
C ARG A 422 15.03 -8.15 17.46
N LEU A 423 15.51 -6.90 17.39
CA LEU A 423 15.55 -6.10 16.15
C LEU A 423 16.44 -6.75 15.07
N GLY A 424 17.54 -7.38 15.45
CA GLY A 424 18.43 -8.06 14.51
C GLY A 424 17.76 -9.25 13.81
N ALA A 425 16.98 -10.04 14.56
CA ALA A 425 16.22 -11.14 13.99
C ALA A 425 15.10 -10.64 13.08
N ALA A 426 14.36 -9.60 13.50
CA ALA A 426 13.31 -8.99 12.69
C ALA A 426 13.86 -8.41 11.37
N LEU A 427 15.04 -7.76 11.43
CA LEU A 427 15.72 -7.24 10.23
C LEU A 427 15.96 -8.36 9.22
N ALA A 428 16.57 -9.48 9.66
CA ALA A 428 16.84 -10.63 8.81
C ALA A 428 15.54 -11.22 8.23
N THR A 429 14.50 -11.36 9.06
CA THR A 429 13.20 -11.86 8.62
C THR A 429 12.57 -11.00 7.52
N TYR A 430 12.61 -9.67 7.64
CA TYR A 430 12.09 -8.79 6.60
C TYR A 430 12.94 -8.77 5.32
N GLN A 431 14.27 -8.97 5.44
CA GLN A 431 15.15 -9.15 4.27
C GLN A 431 14.83 -10.45 3.54
N GLU A 432 14.67 -11.56 4.27
CA GLU A 432 14.20 -12.84 3.70
C GLU A 432 12.83 -12.70 3.03
N ALA A 433 11.93 -11.90 3.61
CA ALA A 433 10.62 -11.62 3.01
C ALA A 433 10.76 -10.94 1.65
N LEU A 434 11.66 -9.95 1.50
CA LEU A 434 11.92 -9.29 0.21
C LEU A 434 12.42 -10.29 -0.82
N GLU A 435 13.36 -11.17 -0.44
CA GLU A 435 13.87 -12.23 -1.33
C GLU A 435 12.76 -13.23 -1.72
N ALA A 436 11.90 -13.59 -0.76
CA ALA A 436 10.81 -14.54 -0.98
C ALA A 436 9.75 -14.03 -1.96
N VAL A 437 9.50 -12.71 -1.99
CA VAL A 437 8.53 -12.06 -2.88
C VAL A 437 9.16 -11.41 -4.11
N ALA A 438 10.47 -11.52 -4.28
CA ALA A 438 11.16 -10.99 -5.46
C ALA A 438 10.65 -11.68 -6.72
N GLY A 439 10.33 -10.87 -7.74
CA GLY A 439 10.02 -11.34 -9.08
C GLY A 439 11.29 -11.75 -9.85
N GLU A 440 11.12 -12.19 -11.10
CA GLU A 440 12.27 -12.43 -11.97
C GLU A 440 13.03 -11.12 -12.28
N PRO A 441 14.35 -11.19 -12.50
CA PRO A 441 15.15 -10.02 -12.83
C PRO A 441 14.57 -9.26 -14.04
N GLY A 442 14.33 -7.96 -13.86
CA GLY A 442 13.76 -7.09 -14.90
C GLY A 442 12.24 -6.94 -14.87
N GLN A 443 11.54 -7.63 -13.99
CA GLN A 443 10.12 -7.41 -13.75
C GLN A 443 9.89 -6.27 -12.73
N PRO A 444 8.72 -5.60 -12.75
CA PRO A 444 8.34 -4.62 -11.74
C PRO A 444 8.36 -5.22 -10.32
N VAL A 445 8.75 -4.41 -9.35
CA VAL A 445 8.73 -4.84 -7.93
C VAL A 445 7.31 -5.20 -7.51
N MET A 446 7.15 -6.34 -6.85
CA MET A 446 5.86 -6.86 -6.44
C MET A 446 5.26 -6.01 -5.30
N PRO A 447 3.98 -5.62 -5.36
CA PRO A 447 3.32 -4.86 -4.29
C PRO A 447 3.40 -5.51 -2.90
N ALA A 448 3.47 -6.85 -2.83
CA ALA A 448 3.68 -7.58 -1.58
C ALA A 448 4.98 -7.22 -0.85
N ALA A 449 6.02 -6.77 -1.57
CA ALA A 449 7.26 -6.28 -0.99
C ALA A 449 7.04 -5.05 -0.10
N GLY A 450 5.94 -4.30 -0.32
CA GLY A 450 5.58 -3.15 0.50
C GLY A 450 5.45 -3.48 1.98
N ILE A 451 4.95 -4.67 2.33
CA ILE A 451 4.83 -5.14 3.71
C ILE A 451 6.22 -5.24 4.37
N ALA A 452 7.16 -5.91 3.71
CA ALA A 452 8.52 -6.08 4.23
C ALA A 452 9.30 -4.76 4.30
N HIS A 453 9.13 -3.87 3.32
CA HIS A 453 9.71 -2.53 3.38
C HIS A 453 9.19 -1.70 4.57
N VAL A 454 7.91 -1.78 4.91
CA VAL A 454 7.35 -1.13 6.10
C VAL A 454 7.99 -1.68 7.37
N GLY A 455 8.11 -3.00 7.50
CA GLY A 455 8.76 -3.63 8.65
C GLY A 455 10.24 -3.25 8.79
N LEU A 456 10.99 -3.18 7.68
CA LEU A 456 12.38 -2.69 7.66
C LEU A 456 12.47 -1.23 8.11
N ALA A 457 11.56 -0.38 7.63
CA ALA A 457 11.51 1.03 8.06
C ALA A 457 11.31 1.17 9.56
N GLU A 458 10.47 0.35 10.19
CA GLU A 458 10.26 0.34 11.63
C GLU A 458 11.51 -0.10 12.40
N VAL A 459 12.21 -1.16 11.94
CA VAL A 459 13.45 -1.65 12.58
C VAL A 459 14.57 -0.61 12.49
N HIS A 460 14.81 -0.05 11.30
CA HIS A 460 15.81 1.01 11.10
C HIS A 460 15.49 2.26 11.91
N TYR A 461 14.18 2.61 12.03
CA TYR A 461 13.76 3.73 12.87
C TYR A 461 14.16 3.52 14.33
N GLU A 462 13.86 2.37 14.94
CA GLU A 462 14.19 2.12 16.35
C GLU A 462 15.70 2.18 16.62
N ARG A 463 16.53 1.90 15.61
CA ARG A 463 18.01 2.02 15.66
C ARG A 463 18.53 3.42 15.36
N ASP A 464 17.66 4.40 15.10
CA ASP A 464 18.00 5.77 14.67
C ASP A 464 18.74 5.83 13.31
N GLU A 465 18.57 4.82 12.47
CA GLU A 465 19.09 4.76 11.10
C GLU A 465 18.09 5.46 10.14
N LEU A 466 17.88 6.78 10.34
CA LEU A 466 16.76 7.52 9.74
C LEU A 466 16.79 7.59 8.21
N ASP A 467 17.96 7.55 7.59
CA ASP A 467 18.07 7.57 6.12
C ASP A 467 17.59 6.22 5.53
N ALA A 468 18.04 5.10 6.08
CA ALA A 468 17.57 3.77 5.69
C ALA A 468 16.07 3.59 5.98
N ALA A 469 15.61 4.06 7.14
CA ALA A 469 14.19 4.03 7.50
C ALA A 469 13.33 4.82 6.49
N LEU A 470 13.78 6.01 6.07
CA LEU A 470 13.08 6.82 5.07
C LEU A 470 13.09 6.16 3.70
N GLU A 471 14.22 5.61 3.27
CA GLU A 471 14.33 4.89 2.01
C GLU A 471 13.31 3.74 1.94
N HIS A 472 13.29 2.88 2.96
CA HIS A 472 12.33 1.78 3.02
C HIS A 472 10.88 2.26 3.12
N ALA A 473 10.57 3.28 3.90
CA ALA A 473 9.21 3.82 4.01
C ALA A 473 8.73 4.40 2.67
N THR A 474 9.59 5.12 1.93
CA THR A 474 9.26 5.70 0.63
C THR A 474 9.07 4.67 -0.48
N GLN A 475 9.72 3.52 -0.38
CA GLN A 475 9.47 2.36 -1.25
C GLN A 475 8.22 1.58 -0.81
N GLY A 476 8.05 1.38 0.49
CA GLY A 476 7.00 0.54 1.05
C GLY A 476 5.59 1.13 0.90
N VAL A 477 5.40 2.43 1.17
CA VAL A 477 4.06 3.07 1.13
C VAL A 477 3.39 2.98 -0.25
N PRO A 478 4.05 3.31 -1.38
CA PRO A 478 3.44 3.15 -2.70
C PRO A 478 3.09 1.70 -3.04
N LEU A 479 3.94 0.74 -2.66
CA LEU A 479 3.70 -0.69 -2.87
C LEU A 479 2.52 -1.19 -2.01
N ALA A 480 2.46 -0.79 -0.74
CA ALA A 480 1.33 -1.11 0.15
C ALA A 480 0.00 -0.52 -0.37
N ARG A 481 0.04 0.68 -0.97
CA ARG A 481 -1.12 1.29 -1.63
C ARG A 481 -1.57 0.49 -2.86
N GLN A 482 -0.63 0.03 -3.69
CA GLN A 482 -0.93 -0.85 -4.83
C GLN A 482 -1.47 -2.22 -4.38
N LEU A 483 -1.01 -2.72 -3.23
CA LEU A 483 -1.50 -3.96 -2.63
C LEU A 483 -2.99 -3.87 -2.27
N GLY A 484 -3.48 -2.69 -1.88
CA GLY A 484 -4.87 -2.47 -1.50
C GLY A 484 -5.25 -2.99 -0.11
N TRP A 485 -4.28 -3.43 0.70
CA TRP A 485 -4.50 -3.85 2.09
C TRP A 485 -4.35 -2.67 3.03
N THR A 486 -5.38 -2.42 3.85
CA THR A 486 -5.44 -1.19 4.65
C THR A 486 -4.40 -1.16 5.77
N LEU A 487 -4.21 -2.26 6.52
CA LEU A 487 -3.31 -2.28 7.67
C LEU A 487 -1.84 -2.01 7.31
N PRO A 488 -1.22 -2.68 6.31
CA PRO A 488 0.16 -2.37 5.92
C PRO A 488 0.34 -0.93 5.43
N LEU A 489 -0.67 -0.37 4.76
CA LEU A 489 -0.62 1.02 4.30
C LEU A 489 -0.68 2.01 5.45
N VAL A 490 -1.58 1.80 6.42
CA VAL A 490 -1.68 2.63 7.64
C VAL A 490 -0.40 2.51 8.47
N ALA A 491 0.17 1.32 8.64
CA ALA A 491 1.47 1.12 9.30
C ALA A 491 2.58 1.89 8.59
N GLY A 492 2.66 1.77 7.24
CA GLY A 492 3.63 2.48 6.43
C GLY A 492 3.54 4.01 6.53
N LEU A 493 2.33 4.55 6.48
CA LEU A 493 2.11 5.99 6.62
C LEU A 493 2.44 6.50 8.04
N THR A 494 2.15 5.71 9.06
CA THR A 494 2.45 6.09 10.45
C THR A 494 3.94 6.04 10.77
N ILE A 495 4.68 5.04 10.26
CA ILE A 495 6.13 5.04 10.43
C ILE A 495 6.79 6.17 9.62
N LEU A 496 6.32 6.45 8.40
CA LEU A 496 6.78 7.60 7.61
C LEU A 496 6.58 8.91 8.36
N ALA A 497 5.44 9.09 9.05
CA ALA A 497 5.18 10.26 9.87
C ALA A 497 6.17 10.38 11.04
N ARG A 498 6.48 9.29 11.75
CA ARG A 498 7.48 9.28 12.83
C ARG A 498 8.87 9.64 12.30
N ILE A 499 9.27 9.09 11.16
CA ILE A 499 10.56 9.39 10.51
C ILE A 499 10.66 10.86 10.13
N ARG A 500 9.61 11.43 9.50
CA ARG A 500 9.58 12.86 9.12
C ARG A 500 9.65 13.78 10.32
N GLN A 501 8.92 13.48 11.39
CA GLN A 501 9.00 14.21 12.66
C GLN A 501 10.42 14.17 13.24
N ALA A 502 11.04 12.99 13.27
CA ALA A 502 12.40 12.80 13.76
C ALA A 502 13.46 13.56 12.94
N ARG A 503 13.21 13.78 11.66
CA ARG A 503 14.05 14.57 10.74
C ARG A 503 13.75 16.08 10.78
N GLY A 504 12.85 16.54 11.66
CA GLY A 504 12.53 17.95 11.83
C GLY A 504 11.55 18.50 10.79
N ASP A 505 10.73 17.64 10.15
CA ASP A 505 9.67 18.02 9.23
C ASP A 505 8.28 17.67 9.80
N PRO A 506 7.77 18.46 10.76
CA PRO A 506 6.48 18.20 11.40
C PRO A 506 5.29 18.38 10.45
N ALA A 507 5.42 19.21 9.40
CA ALA A 507 4.35 19.44 8.44
C ALA A 507 4.11 18.17 7.61
N ALA A 508 5.16 17.61 7.02
CA ALA A 508 5.06 16.37 6.27
C ALA A 508 4.69 15.18 7.17
N ALA A 509 5.07 15.17 8.45
CA ALA A 509 4.64 14.18 9.41
C ALA A 509 3.10 14.22 9.63
N GLN A 510 2.53 15.42 9.77
CA GLN A 510 1.08 15.60 9.91
C GLN A 510 0.31 15.19 8.65
N GLU A 511 0.84 15.50 7.45
CA GLU A 511 0.24 15.06 6.19
C GLU A 511 0.15 13.53 6.10
N ALA A 512 1.22 12.82 6.45
CA ALA A 512 1.25 11.37 6.42
C ALA A 512 0.25 10.72 7.40
N VAL A 513 0.12 11.26 8.62
CA VAL A 513 -0.89 10.78 9.58
C VAL A 513 -2.30 11.11 9.12
N HIS A 514 -2.52 12.31 8.58
CA HIS A 514 -3.82 12.69 8.04
C HIS A 514 -4.26 11.75 6.91
N GLU A 515 -3.35 11.42 6.01
CA GLU A 515 -3.62 10.43 4.96
C GLU A 515 -3.94 9.05 5.56
N ALA A 516 -3.21 8.59 6.59
CA ALA A 516 -3.51 7.32 7.26
C ALA A 516 -4.92 7.30 7.87
N GLU A 517 -5.40 8.41 8.41
CA GLU A 517 -6.74 8.54 9.01
C GLU A 517 -7.87 8.59 7.96
N GLN A 518 -7.58 8.98 6.71
CA GLN A 518 -8.58 8.98 5.63
C GLN A 518 -9.08 7.57 5.28
N PHE A 519 -8.34 6.52 5.63
CA PHE A 519 -8.76 5.13 5.41
C PHE A 519 -9.89 4.67 6.33
N GLN A 520 -10.39 5.53 7.24
CA GLN A 520 -11.59 5.31 8.07
C GLN A 520 -11.73 3.86 8.54
N LEU A 521 -10.69 3.34 9.20
CA LEU A 521 -10.77 2.02 9.82
C LEU A 521 -11.95 2.00 10.80
N ASP A 522 -12.66 0.87 10.83
CA ASP A 522 -13.74 0.66 11.79
C ASP A 522 -13.26 0.99 13.22
N GLU A 523 -14.08 1.72 13.99
CA GLU A 523 -13.75 2.07 15.39
C GLU A 523 -13.50 0.83 16.26
N ALA A 524 -14.04 -0.31 15.86
CA ALA A 524 -13.80 -1.59 16.50
C ALA A 524 -12.36 -2.11 16.32
N VAL A 525 -11.57 -1.58 15.38
CA VAL A 525 -10.17 -2.01 15.19
C VAL A 525 -9.32 -1.51 16.35
N VAL A 526 -8.68 -2.46 17.03
CA VAL A 526 -7.87 -2.16 18.22
C VAL A 526 -6.63 -1.31 17.90
N GLY A 527 -6.21 -0.48 18.87
CA GLY A 527 -5.11 0.47 18.72
C GLY A 527 -3.78 -0.13 18.31
N LEU A 528 -3.51 -1.39 18.66
CA LEU A 528 -2.31 -2.12 18.22
C LEU A 528 -2.25 -2.26 16.69
N LEU A 529 -3.39 -2.49 16.03
CA LEU A 529 -3.52 -2.67 14.58
C LEU A 529 -3.84 -1.37 13.85
N ASN A 530 -4.37 -0.36 14.54
CA ASN A 530 -4.59 0.99 14.01
C ASN A 530 -3.76 2.03 14.77
N PRO A 531 -2.48 2.21 14.45
CA PRO A 531 -1.60 3.12 15.16
C PRO A 531 -1.84 4.61 14.85
N ALA A 532 -2.57 4.96 13.78
CA ALA A 532 -2.64 6.35 13.29
C ALA A 532 -3.16 7.34 14.34
N PRO A 533 -4.26 7.09 15.09
CA PRO A 533 -4.73 8.02 16.12
C PRO A 533 -3.74 8.22 17.26
N ALA A 534 -3.06 7.16 17.71
CA ALA A 534 -2.05 7.23 18.76
C ALA A 534 -0.79 7.98 18.27
N VAL A 535 -0.35 7.73 17.04
CA VAL A 535 0.78 8.47 16.44
C VAL A 535 0.45 9.95 16.29
N ARG A 536 -0.77 10.31 15.85
CA ARG A 536 -1.20 11.72 15.84
C ARG A 536 -1.12 12.36 17.22
N ALA A 537 -1.61 11.68 18.25
CA ALA A 537 -1.54 12.20 19.62
C ALA A 537 -0.09 12.34 20.10
N ARG A 538 0.81 11.42 19.74
CA ARG A 538 2.25 11.51 20.04
C ARG A 538 2.91 12.70 19.33
N LEU A 539 2.60 12.92 18.04
CA LEU A 539 3.10 14.08 17.29
C LEU A 539 2.59 15.41 17.89
N ALA A 540 1.33 15.44 18.35
CA ALA A 540 0.81 16.60 19.05
C ALA A 540 1.60 16.90 20.34
N LEU A 541 1.94 15.88 21.14
CA LEU A 541 2.78 16.03 22.32
C LEU A 541 4.19 16.52 21.98
N SER A 542 4.85 15.95 20.98
CA SER A 542 6.18 16.39 20.54
C SER A 542 6.20 17.84 20.08
N ASN A 543 5.07 18.34 19.54
CA ASN A 543 4.90 19.72 19.11
C ASN A 543 4.32 20.65 20.20
N GLY A 544 4.27 20.20 21.47
CA GLY A 544 3.79 20.96 22.61
C GLY A 544 2.26 21.14 22.70
N GLN A 545 1.49 20.44 21.88
CA GLN A 545 0.02 20.53 21.83
C GLN A 545 -0.63 19.53 22.81
N VAL A 546 -0.34 19.69 24.11
CA VAL A 546 -0.78 18.76 25.18
C VAL A 546 -2.29 18.62 25.23
N GLU A 547 -3.05 19.71 25.05
CA GLU A 547 -4.51 19.70 25.10
C GLU A 547 -5.12 18.88 23.94
N ALA A 548 -4.49 18.83 22.78
CA ALA A 548 -4.95 18.01 21.65
C ALA A 548 -4.81 16.51 21.98
N ALA A 549 -3.68 16.11 22.53
CA ALA A 549 -3.45 14.73 22.98
C ALA A 549 -4.37 14.35 24.16
N ALA A 550 -4.60 15.26 25.11
CA ALA A 550 -5.51 15.03 26.23
C ALA A 550 -6.97 14.86 25.77
N ARG A 551 -7.43 15.64 24.79
CA ARG A 551 -8.77 15.43 24.19
C ARG A 551 -8.90 14.05 23.53
N TRP A 552 -7.87 13.60 22.83
CA TRP A 552 -7.88 12.26 22.24
C TRP A 552 -8.00 11.18 23.31
N VAL A 553 -7.25 11.29 24.42
CA VAL A 553 -7.35 10.35 25.57
C VAL A 553 -8.79 10.28 26.11
N LEU A 554 -9.45 11.44 26.28
CA LEU A 554 -10.84 11.51 26.74
C LEU A 554 -11.81 10.87 25.76
N GLN A 555 -11.64 11.13 24.45
CA GLN A 555 -12.47 10.54 23.38
C GLN A 555 -12.33 9.01 23.33
N ARG A 556 -11.14 8.49 23.62
CA ARG A 556 -10.88 7.04 23.68
C ARG A 556 -11.36 6.39 24.99
N GLY A 557 -11.82 7.17 25.97
CA GLY A 557 -12.32 6.68 27.25
C GLY A 557 -11.24 5.98 28.08
N LEU A 558 -9.97 6.40 27.99
CA LEU A 558 -8.87 5.76 28.72
C LEU A 558 -8.86 6.21 30.18
N ALA A 559 -8.78 5.25 31.13
CA ALA A 559 -8.73 5.50 32.55
C ALA A 559 -7.50 4.87 33.22
N VAL A 560 -7.01 5.51 34.30
CA VAL A 560 -5.80 5.08 35.03
C VAL A 560 -5.92 3.66 35.62
N HIS A 561 -7.14 3.22 35.94
CA HIS A 561 -7.40 1.94 36.58
C HIS A 561 -7.88 0.85 35.61
N ASP A 562 -7.80 1.08 34.30
CA ASP A 562 -8.12 0.05 33.32
C ASP A 562 -7.15 -1.13 33.43
N GLN A 563 -7.68 -2.32 33.17
CA GLN A 563 -6.86 -3.53 33.18
C GLN A 563 -5.84 -3.56 32.03
N PRO A 564 -4.57 -3.88 32.29
CA PRO A 564 -3.57 -4.00 31.27
C PRO A 564 -3.91 -5.08 30.23
N SER A 565 -3.78 -4.72 28.93
CA SER A 565 -3.93 -5.66 27.83
C SER A 565 -3.05 -5.25 26.64
N PHE A 566 -2.35 -6.18 26.03
CA PHE A 566 -1.40 -5.90 24.95
C PHE A 566 -2.06 -5.16 23.77
N PRO A 567 -3.26 -5.52 23.29
CA PRO A 567 -3.91 -4.82 22.18
C PRO A 567 -4.14 -3.33 22.40
N ARG A 568 -4.26 -2.88 23.66
CA ARG A 568 -4.50 -1.48 24.03
C ARG A 568 -3.24 -0.73 24.50
N GLU A 569 -2.12 -1.39 24.53
CA GLU A 569 -0.87 -0.88 25.13
C GLU A 569 -0.43 0.47 24.56
N ARG A 570 -0.48 0.63 23.24
CA ARG A 570 -0.10 1.89 22.58
C ARG A 570 -0.93 3.09 23.06
N ASP A 571 -2.21 2.89 23.30
CA ASP A 571 -3.12 3.94 23.79
C ASP A 571 -2.70 4.39 25.19
N TYR A 572 -2.33 3.45 26.07
CA TYR A 572 -1.92 3.73 27.44
C TYR A 572 -0.53 4.34 27.56
N LEU A 573 0.37 4.04 26.64
CA LEU A 573 1.64 4.74 26.50
C LEU A 573 1.44 6.22 26.15
N ILE A 574 0.43 6.57 25.35
CA ILE A 574 0.06 7.97 25.10
C ILE A 574 -0.57 8.58 26.34
N LEU A 575 -1.48 7.89 27.04
CA LEU A 575 -2.06 8.38 28.29
C LEU A 575 -0.96 8.72 29.33
N ALA A 576 0.02 7.83 29.49
CA ALA A 576 1.16 8.07 30.39
C ALA A 576 1.95 9.33 30.01
N ARG A 577 2.24 9.53 28.73
CA ARG A 577 2.90 10.75 28.22
C ARG A 577 2.07 12.01 28.42
N VAL A 578 0.75 11.96 28.26
CA VAL A 578 -0.15 13.08 28.55
C VAL A 578 -0.10 13.43 30.04
N LEU A 579 -0.13 12.44 30.93
CA LEU A 579 -0.05 12.65 32.37
C LEU A 579 1.29 13.26 32.79
N LEU A 580 2.41 12.82 32.22
CA LEU A 580 3.74 13.41 32.43
C LEU A 580 3.76 14.88 31.95
N ALA A 581 3.25 15.15 30.75
CA ALA A 581 3.15 16.52 30.24
C ALA A 581 2.25 17.43 31.10
N GLN A 582 1.27 16.84 31.82
CA GLN A 582 0.39 17.53 32.78
C GLN A 582 0.98 17.61 34.19
N GLN A 583 2.22 17.20 34.40
CA GLN A 583 2.89 17.18 35.71
C GLN A 583 2.15 16.30 36.76
N ALA A 584 1.67 15.15 36.34
CA ALA A 584 0.96 14.18 37.17
C ALA A 584 1.72 12.82 37.25
N PRO A 585 2.96 12.80 37.75
CA PRO A 585 3.84 11.61 37.68
C PRO A 585 3.30 10.42 38.49
N GLU A 586 2.60 10.62 39.62
CA GLU A 586 2.02 9.53 40.40
C GLU A 586 0.94 8.80 39.61
N ARG A 587 0.12 9.53 38.84
CA ARG A 587 -0.90 8.95 37.99
C ARG A 587 -0.28 8.21 36.79
N ALA A 588 0.83 8.73 36.26
CA ALA A 588 1.59 8.06 35.22
C ALA A 588 2.18 6.73 35.71
N LEU A 589 2.82 6.72 36.90
CA LEU A 589 3.35 5.49 37.52
C LEU A 589 2.25 4.46 37.79
N ALA A 590 1.07 4.88 38.28
CA ALA A 590 -0.05 4.00 38.54
C ALA A 590 -0.51 3.22 37.28
N ILE A 591 -0.25 3.76 36.07
CA ILE A 591 -0.46 3.05 34.80
C ILE A 591 0.79 2.24 34.45
N LEU A 592 1.95 2.88 34.42
CA LEU A 592 3.18 2.32 33.87
C LEU A 592 3.65 1.05 34.60
N GLU A 593 3.50 1.00 35.95
CA GLU A 593 3.95 -0.15 36.74
C GLU A 593 3.20 -1.45 36.40
N PRO A 594 1.85 -1.53 36.46
CA PRO A 594 1.15 -2.77 36.15
C PRO A 594 1.26 -3.18 34.68
N TRP A 595 1.37 -2.22 33.76
CA TRP A 595 1.55 -2.51 32.32
C TRP A 595 2.96 -3.05 32.04
N ALA A 596 4.00 -2.47 32.65
CA ALA A 596 5.37 -2.98 32.56
C ALA A 596 5.48 -4.41 33.14
N ALA A 597 4.85 -4.67 34.30
CA ALA A 597 4.82 -5.99 34.90
C ALA A 597 4.17 -7.04 34.00
N LEU A 598 3.04 -6.70 33.35
CA LEU A 598 2.40 -7.58 32.37
C LEU A 598 3.33 -7.82 31.16
N ALA A 599 3.95 -6.78 30.61
CA ALA A 599 4.85 -6.88 29.48
C ALA A 599 6.06 -7.78 29.81
N ALA A 600 6.64 -7.61 31.00
CA ALA A 600 7.74 -8.44 31.47
C ALA A 600 7.33 -9.91 31.65
N ALA A 601 6.18 -10.18 32.27
CA ALA A 601 5.64 -11.54 32.44
C ALA A 601 5.38 -12.26 31.11
N GLN A 602 5.07 -11.49 30.05
CA GLN A 602 4.83 -11.99 28.70
C GLN A 602 6.09 -12.02 27.81
N GLY A 603 7.25 -11.57 28.32
CA GLY A 603 8.51 -11.55 27.56
C GLY A 603 8.52 -10.52 26.41
N ARG A 604 7.76 -9.42 26.51
CA ARG A 604 7.65 -8.33 25.52
C ARG A 604 8.69 -7.25 25.83
N ALA A 605 9.97 -7.56 25.52
CA ALA A 605 11.09 -6.70 25.91
C ALA A 605 11.03 -5.30 25.23
N GLU A 606 10.54 -5.16 23.99
CA GLU A 606 10.30 -3.86 23.35
C GLU A 606 9.39 -2.96 24.21
N SER A 607 8.27 -3.50 24.66
CA SER A 607 7.34 -2.78 25.54
C SER A 607 7.95 -2.45 26.89
N VAL A 608 8.69 -3.39 27.48
CA VAL A 608 9.35 -3.18 28.79
C VAL A 608 10.33 -2.01 28.72
N ILE A 609 11.13 -1.93 27.64
CA ILE A 609 12.08 -0.82 27.44
C ILE A 609 11.32 0.53 27.42
N GLU A 610 10.22 0.60 26.67
CA GLU A 610 9.45 1.84 26.56
C GLU A 610 8.76 2.22 27.87
N PHE A 611 8.18 1.26 28.61
CA PHE A 611 7.60 1.48 29.92
C PHE A 611 8.63 1.98 30.93
N LEU A 612 9.81 1.35 30.99
CA LEU A 612 10.90 1.74 31.89
C LEU A 612 11.42 3.15 31.56
N ALA A 613 11.53 3.51 30.27
CA ALA A 613 11.92 4.85 29.87
C ALA A 613 10.95 5.92 30.40
N LEU A 614 9.62 5.66 30.29
CA LEU A 614 8.60 6.56 30.82
C LEU A 614 8.54 6.57 32.35
N GLN A 615 8.73 5.42 33.03
CA GLN A 615 8.82 5.36 34.49
C GLN A 615 10.01 6.15 35.00
N ALA A 616 11.16 6.09 34.30
CA ALA A 616 12.33 6.90 34.67
C ALA A 616 12.03 8.40 34.62
N LEU A 617 11.29 8.86 33.62
CA LEU A 617 10.82 10.26 33.55
C LEU A 617 9.83 10.57 34.68
N ALA A 618 8.89 9.69 34.98
CA ALA A 618 7.93 9.89 36.04
C ALA A 618 8.59 9.98 37.42
N HIS A 619 9.59 9.12 37.69
CA HIS A 619 10.39 9.20 38.92
C HIS A 619 11.20 10.52 39.00
N ALA A 620 11.76 10.96 37.87
CA ALA A 620 12.48 12.23 37.80
C ALA A 620 11.56 13.42 38.10
N ASP A 621 10.37 13.45 37.52
CA ASP A 621 9.38 14.53 37.73
C ASP A 621 8.85 14.53 39.17
N ARG A 622 8.79 13.38 39.85
CA ARG A 622 8.46 13.26 41.26
C ARG A 622 9.60 13.69 42.18
N GLY A 623 10.80 13.91 41.64
CA GLY A 623 12.01 14.25 42.40
C GLY A 623 12.74 13.04 43.02
N ASP A 624 12.38 11.81 42.65
CA ASP A 624 13.03 10.59 43.07
C ASP A 624 14.19 10.24 42.12
N GLU A 625 15.27 10.99 42.20
CA GLU A 625 16.43 10.84 41.32
C GLU A 625 17.08 9.45 41.38
N PRO A 626 17.25 8.81 42.54
CA PRO A 626 17.79 7.45 42.58
C PRO A 626 16.94 6.43 41.81
N ALA A 627 15.63 6.44 41.98
CA ALA A 627 14.74 5.57 41.25
C ALA A 627 14.77 5.88 39.75
N ALA A 628 14.75 7.15 39.36
CA ALA A 628 14.82 7.58 37.95
C ALA A 628 16.08 7.07 37.23
N LEU A 629 17.25 7.19 37.88
CA LEU A 629 18.53 6.73 37.30
C LEU A 629 18.63 5.21 37.22
N THR A 630 18.15 4.50 38.25
CA THR A 630 18.12 3.03 38.26
C THR A 630 17.21 2.51 37.16
N THR A 631 16.01 3.01 37.06
CA THR A 631 15.03 2.59 36.04
C THR A 631 15.52 2.89 34.62
N LEU A 632 16.15 4.07 34.42
CA LEU A 632 16.76 4.38 33.11
C LEU A 632 17.90 3.41 32.79
N ALA A 633 18.77 3.07 33.73
CA ALA A 633 19.86 2.12 33.52
C ALA A 633 19.32 0.73 33.16
N GLU A 634 18.27 0.26 33.80
CA GLU A 634 17.60 -0.99 33.45
C GLU A 634 17.05 -0.98 32.01
N ALA A 635 16.41 0.10 31.60
CA ALA A 635 15.94 0.27 30.22
C ALA A 635 17.08 0.23 29.20
N LEU A 636 18.21 0.90 29.51
CA LEU A 636 19.41 0.91 28.66
C LEU A 636 20.08 -0.46 28.56
N VAL A 637 20.15 -1.23 29.67
CA VAL A 637 20.67 -2.62 29.68
C VAL A 637 19.86 -3.50 28.74
N LEU A 638 18.55 -3.38 28.74
CA LEU A 638 17.67 -4.16 27.88
C LEU A 638 17.75 -3.71 26.40
N GLY A 639 17.88 -2.41 26.15
CA GLY A 639 17.87 -1.86 24.78
C GLY A 639 19.22 -1.96 24.05
N ALA A 640 20.32 -1.95 24.79
CA ALA A 640 21.68 -1.88 24.22
C ALA A 640 22.04 -3.06 23.29
N PRO A 641 21.76 -4.34 23.61
CA PRO A 641 22.15 -5.46 22.76
C PRO A 641 21.61 -5.39 21.35
N GLU A 642 20.41 -4.84 21.16
CA GLU A 642 19.72 -4.75 19.87
C GLU A 642 19.79 -3.35 19.24
N GLY A 643 20.32 -2.36 20.00
CA GLY A 643 20.57 -1.02 19.50
C GLY A 643 19.35 -0.12 19.50
N TYR A 644 18.41 -0.28 20.43
CA TYR A 644 17.26 0.63 20.60
C TYR A 644 17.74 2.04 20.97
N LEU A 645 17.46 3.03 20.15
CA LEU A 645 17.82 4.42 20.37
C LEU A 645 16.60 5.33 20.40
N ARG A 646 15.68 5.19 19.42
CA ARG A 646 14.55 6.11 19.28
C ARG A 646 13.58 6.08 20.44
N VAL A 647 13.43 4.95 21.10
CA VAL A 647 12.60 4.82 22.32
C VAL A 647 13.04 5.82 23.43
N PHE A 648 14.30 6.23 23.46
CA PHE A 648 14.83 7.24 24.39
C PHE A 648 14.82 8.62 23.76
N ILE A 649 15.29 8.76 22.52
CA ILE A 649 15.46 10.06 21.85
C ILE A 649 14.09 10.75 21.65
N ASP A 650 13.06 10.00 21.32
CA ASP A 650 11.71 10.51 21.07
C ASP A 650 11.03 11.08 22.33
N GLU A 651 11.56 10.81 23.53
CA GLU A 651 11.11 11.42 24.79
C GLU A 651 11.73 12.81 25.02
N GLY A 652 12.61 13.25 24.13
CA GLY A 652 13.06 14.63 23.99
C GLY A 652 13.97 15.13 25.09
N PRO A 653 13.93 16.47 25.38
CA PRO A 653 14.91 17.12 26.28
C PRO A 653 14.89 16.60 27.71
N ALA A 654 13.75 16.14 28.24
CA ALA A 654 13.63 15.60 29.57
C ALA A 654 14.45 14.31 29.73
N MET A 655 14.35 13.42 28.77
CA MET A 655 15.14 12.16 28.72
C MET A 655 16.64 12.45 28.52
N ALA A 656 16.99 13.38 27.64
CA ALA A 656 18.38 13.81 27.45
C ALA A 656 18.99 14.39 28.74
N ALA A 657 18.20 15.17 29.51
CA ALA A 657 18.63 15.72 30.81
C ALA A 657 18.82 14.61 31.87
N LEU A 658 17.93 13.62 31.91
CA LEU A 658 18.05 12.47 32.80
C LEU A 658 19.26 11.60 32.43
N PHE A 659 19.46 11.32 31.14
CA PHE A 659 20.61 10.58 30.61
C PHE A 659 21.93 11.31 30.94
N ARG A 660 21.98 12.64 30.83
CA ARG A 660 23.14 13.45 31.24
C ARG A 660 23.44 13.29 32.74
N ARG A 661 22.41 13.29 33.60
CA ARG A 661 22.59 13.07 35.05
C ARG A 661 23.12 11.67 35.33
N LEU A 662 22.62 10.64 34.62
CA LEU A 662 23.11 9.29 34.71
C LEU A 662 24.62 9.21 34.37
N LEU A 663 25.06 9.87 33.29
CA LEU A 663 26.47 9.93 32.87
C LEU A 663 27.36 10.73 33.84
N GLY A 664 26.82 11.80 34.47
CA GLY A 664 27.55 12.73 35.36
C GLY A 664 27.58 12.34 36.83
N GLY A 665 26.87 11.30 37.28
CA GLY A 665 26.71 10.88 38.66
C GLY A 665 28.03 10.48 39.37
N ARG A 666 28.00 10.42 40.73
CA ARG A 666 29.19 10.05 41.53
C ARG A 666 29.66 8.63 41.16
N ARG A 667 30.98 8.42 41.19
CA ARG A 667 31.66 7.24 40.63
C ARG A 667 31.20 5.89 41.20
N SER A 668 30.73 5.82 42.46
CA SER A 668 30.29 4.59 43.12
C SER A 668 28.87 4.14 42.71
N GLU A 669 27.94 5.07 42.59
CA GLU A 669 26.54 4.81 42.16
C GLU A 669 26.43 4.65 40.64
N ARG A 670 27.30 5.38 39.91
CA ARG A 670 27.40 5.34 38.45
C ARG A 670 27.99 3.98 37.94
N GLN A 671 28.93 3.40 38.68
CA GLN A 671 29.65 2.23 38.20
C GLN A 671 28.74 1.01 38.15
N GLU A 672 27.95 0.75 39.19
CA GLU A 672 27.05 -0.40 39.25
C GLU A 672 25.94 -0.36 38.18
N ALA A 673 25.35 0.82 37.94
CA ALA A 673 24.23 0.96 36.98
C ALA A 673 24.71 0.93 35.51
N LEU A 674 25.92 1.38 35.18
CA LEU A 674 26.38 1.52 33.80
C LEU A 674 27.39 0.42 33.37
N ASP A 675 27.93 -0.38 34.29
CA ASP A 675 28.93 -1.41 33.95
C ASP A 675 28.38 -2.50 33.02
N ALA A 676 27.06 -2.71 33.01
CA ALA A 676 26.38 -3.63 32.14
C ALA A 676 26.02 -3.06 30.76
N VAL A 677 26.11 -1.71 30.58
CA VAL A 677 25.78 -1.06 29.32
C VAL A 677 27.02 -0.79 28.49
N PRO A 678 27.11 -1.25 27.24
CA PRO A 678 28.27 -1.00 26.37
C PRO A 678 28.53 0.50 26.17
N ARG A 679 29.77 0.93 26.29
CA ARG A 679 30.15 2.37 26.20
C ARG A 679 29.95 2.95 24.82
N ASP A 680 30.12 2.17 23.79
CA ASP A 680 29.85 2.59 22.41
C ASP A 680 28.35 2.86 22.18
N TYR A 681 27.47 2.08 22.81
CA TYR A 681 26.04 2.34 22.77
C TYR A 681 25.66 3.64 23.46
N LEU A 682 26.23 3.91 24.66
CA LEU A 682 26.03 5.17 25.36
C LEU A 682 26.54 6.36 24.53
N GLY A 683 27.68 6.20 23.84
CA GLY A 683 28.21 7.20 22.94
C GLY A 683 27.31 7.49 21.75
N ARG A 684 26.76 6.45 21.11
CA ARG A 684 25.78 6.61 20.02
C ARG A 684 24.52 7.33 20.48
N LEU A 685 23.98 6.95 21.64
CA LEU A 685 22.80 7.59 22.21
C LEU A 685 23.04 9.07 22.52
N ALA A 686 24.21 9.44 23.06
CA ALA A 686 24.57 10.82 23.31
C ALA A 686 24.62 11.66 22.02
N VAL A 687 25.25 11.13 20.97
CA VAL A 687 25.32 11.77 19.64
C VAL A 687 23.93 11.96 19.05
N ALA A 688 23.09 10.93 19.15
CA ALA A 688 21.73 10.97 18.62
C ALA A 688 20.86 12.02 19.33
N PHE A 689 20.98 12.21 20.64
CA PHE A 689 20.32 13.31 21.36
C PHE A 689 20.80 14.68 20.90
N GLU A 690 22.08 14.85 20.62
CA GLU A 690 22.63 16.12 20.11
C GLU A 690 22.10 16.44 18.71
N GLN A 691 22.04 15.44 17.84
CA GLN A 691 21.46 15.57 16.48
C GLN A 691 19.97 15.91 16.53
N ALA A 692 19.26 15.39 17.53
CA ALA A 692 17.85 15.71 17.77
C ALA A 692 17.61 17.07 18.44
N GLY A 693 18.64 17.90 18.62
CA GLY A 693 18.55 19.23 19.25
C GLY A 693 18.39 19.22 20.76
N ALA A 694 18.64 18.09 21.42
CA ALA A 694 18.56 17.92 22.87
C ALA A 694 19.96 17.58 23.45
N PRO A 695 20.91 18.53 23.56
CA PRO A 695 22.29 18.25 23.88
C PRO A 695 22.45 17.62 25.27
N VAL A 696 23.08 16.45 25.31
CA VAL A 696 23.42 15.73 26.54
C VAL A 696 24.56 16.41 27.29
N PHE A 697 25.48 17.04 26.56
CA PHE A 697 26.60 17.75 27.15
C PHE A 697 26.35 19.27 27.09
N PRO A 698 26.75 20.07 28.14
CA PRO A 698 26.67 21.51 28.06
C PRO A 698 27.45 21.99 26.85
N ALA A 699 26.91 23.01 26.13
CA ALA A 699 27.50 23.54 24.92
C ALA A 699 29.03 23.66 25.09
N THR A 700 29.76 22.82 24.40
CA THR A 700 31.22 22.78 24.47
C THR A 700 31.75 24.07 23.87
N LYS A 701 32.77 24.64 24.51
CA LYS A 701 33.51 25.79 23.96
C LYS A 701 33.88 25.44 22.50
N PRO A 702 33.88 26.42 21.58
CA PRO A 702 34.24 26.16 20.18
C PRO A 702 35.56 25.36 20.09
N GLY A 703 35.56 24.17 19.51
CA GLY A 703 36.72 23.31 19.34
C GLY A 703 36.71 21.96 20.08
N ALA A 704 35.61 21.57 20.72
CA ALA A 704 35.52 20.18 21.25
C ALA A 704 35.08 19.20 20.15
N VAL A 705 35.75 18.04 20.05
CA VAL A 705 35.47 17.01 19.06
C VAL A 705 34.69 15.89 19.73
N ILE A 706 33.46 15.65 19.24
CA ILE A 706 32.66 14.49 19.65
C ILE A 706 33.06 13.32 18.76
N VAL A 707 33.43 12.21 19.38
CA VAL A 707 33.88 11.02 18.68
C VAL A 707 32.97 9.87 19.06
N PRO A 708 32.43 9.11 18.10
CA PRO A 708 31.69 7.88 18.38
C PRO A 708 32.54 6.92 19.24
N GLY A 709 31.98 6.46 20.37
CA GLY A 709 32.70 5.60 21.34
C GLY A 709 33.35 6.33 22.53
N LEU A 710 33.16 7.65 22.65
CA LEU A 710 33.48 8.42 23.85
C LEU A 710 32.25 8.87 24.59
N VAL A 711 32.23 8.72 25.92
CA VAL A 711 31.13 9.14 26.78
C VAL A 711 31.11 10.67 26.97
N GLU A 712 32.25 11.32 26.84
CA GLU A 712 32.44 12.78 26.98
C GLU A 712 33.34 13.30 25.86
N ALA A 713 32.95 14.43 25.28
CA ALA A 713 33.75 15.13 24.27
C ALA A 713 35.11 15.58 24.80
N LEU A 714 36.15 15.45 23.97
CA LEU A 714 37.47 16.00 24.27
C LEU A 714 37.50 17.48 23.92
N SER A 715 37.94 18.33 24.86
CA SER A 715 38.17 19.77 24.59
C SER A 715 39.37 19.93 23.63
N ALA A 716 39.42 21.05 22.90
CA ALA A 716 40.54 21.41 22.04
C ALA A 716 41.87 21.27 22.77
N ARG A 717 41.92 21.67 24.07
CA ARG A 717 43.12 21.56 24.88
C ARG A 717 43.50 20.12 25.25
N GLU A 718 42.51 19.25 25.46
CA GLU A 718 42.77 17.82 25.68
C GLU A 718 43.26 17.12 24.41
N LEU A 719 42.80 17.53 23.23
CA LEU A 719 43.29 17.05 21.94
C LEU A 719 44.72 17.50 21.67
N GLU A 720 45.09 18.77 22.00
CA GLU A 720 46.47 19.27 21.92
C GLU A 720 47.37 18.48 22.85
N VAL A 721 46.94 18.22 24.09
CA VAL A 721 47.69 17.41 25.06
C VAL A 721 47.83 15.96 24.56
N LEU A 722 46.75 15.39 23.97
CA LEU A 722 46.78 14.03 23.42
C LEU A 722 47.75 13.89 22.24
N ALA A 723 47.78 14.88 21.34
CA ALA A 723 48.69 14.92 20.21
C ALA A 723 50.17 14.95 20.71
N LEU A 724 50.46 15.77 21.70
CA LEU A 724 51.78 15.89 22.30
C LEU A 724 52.16 14.64 23.13
N LEU A 725 51.20 13.97 23.76
CA LEU A 725 51.38 12.68 24.37
C LEU A 725 51.80 11.61 23.32
N ALA A 726 51.15 11.62 22.15
CA ALA A 726 51.45 10.67 21.08
C ALA A 726 52.87 10.83 20.51
N THR A 727 53.46 12.02 20.56
CA THR A 727 54.85 12.26 20.17
C THR A 727 55.89 11.89 21.25
N GLY A 728 55.44 11.34 22.39
CA GLY A 728 56.34 10.89 23.44
C GLY A 728 56.82 11.95 24.44
N LYS A 729 56.35 13.18 24.39
CA LYS A 729 56.79 14.29 25.24
C LYS A 729 56.38 14.12 26.72
N SER A 730 57.28 14.37 27.65
CA SER A 730 56.96 14.37 29.08
C SER A 730 55.97 15.47 29.46
N ASN A 731 55.24 15.29 30.57
CA ASN A 731 54.30 16.32 31.05
C ASN A 731 54.96 17.71 31.27
N ARG A 732 56.24 17.74 31.58
CA ARG A 732 57.03 18.98 31.71
C ARG A 732 57.28 19.61 30.34
N ALA A 733 57.67 18.84 29.34
CA ALA A 733 57.83 19.36 27.97
C ALA A 733 56.51 19.84 27.36
N ILE A 734 55.38 19.14 27.66
CA ILE A 734 54.06 19.57 27.26
C ILE A 734 53.66 20.88 27.95
N ALA A 735 54.01 21.08 29.23
CA ALA A 735 53.74 22.30 29.96
C ALA A 735 54.53 23.47 29.38
N GLU A 736 55.79 23.29 29.02
CA GLU A 736 56.64 24.29 28.38
C GLU A 736 56.11 24.69 27.00
N GLU A 737 55.71 23.71 26.17
CA GLU A 737 55.24 23.95 24.82
C GLU A 737 53.84 24.62 24.77
N LEU A 738 52.97 24.23 25.68
CA LEU A 738 51.61 24.77 25.76
C LEU A 738 51.53 26.05 26.64
N VAL A 739 52.67 26.51 27.20
CA VAL A 739 52.78 27.70 28.07
C VAL A 739 51.83 27.62 29.26
N VAL A 740 51.78 26.50 29.96
CA VAL A 740 50.94 26.26 31.14
C VAL A 740 51.73 25.63 32.27
N THR A 741 51.16 25.60 33.49
CA THR A 741 51.83 24.94 34.63
C THR A 741 51.79 23.41 34.48
N LEU A 742 52.79 22.76 35.07
CA LEU A 742 52.86 21.28 35.09
C LEU A 742 51.62 20.63 35.71
N ASP A 743 51.03 21.28 36.74
CA ASP A 743 49.82 20.79 37.39
C ASP A 743 48.57 20.94 36.49
N THR A 744 48.53 21.94 35.63
CA THR A 744 47.50 22.07 34.61
C THR A 744 47.58 20.94 33.62
N VAL A 745 48.78 20.57 33.14
CA VAL A 745 48.96 19.41 32.23
C VAL A 745 48.58 18.11 32.93
N LYS A 746 48.99 17.89 34.17
CA LYS A 746 48.59 16.68 34.93
C LYS A 746 47.08 16.56 35.03
N ARG A 747 46.37 17.67 35.29
CA ARG A 747 44.90 17.69 35.34
C ARG A 747 44.29 17.35 33.97
N HIS A 748 44.80 17.93 32.88
CA HIS A 748 44.34 17.58 31.54
C HIS A 748 44.60 16.11 31.20
N VAL A 749 45.75 15.57 31.54
CA VAL A 749 46.08 14.14 31.32
C VAL A 749 45.16 13.23 32.14
N THR A 750 44.86 13.59 33.39
CA THR A 750 43.90 12.83 34.21
C THR A 750 42.50 12.84 33.63
N ASN A 751 42.03 14.01 33.20
CA ASN A 751 40.71 14.17 32.57
C ASN A 751 40.65 13.38 31.24
N LEU A 752 41.71 13.49 30.44
CA LEU A 752 41.85 12.75 29.18
C LEU A 752 41.78 11.22 29.38
N PHE A 753 42.53 10.69 30.39
CA PHE A 753 42.47 9.27 30.69
C PHE A 753 41.10 8.81 31.16
N ASN A 754 40.44 9.61 31.96
CA ASN A 754 39.06 9.36 32.39
C ASN A 754 38.09 9.31 31.21
N LYS A 755 38.17 10.30 30.29
CA LYS A 755 37.31 10.40 29.12
C LYS A 755 37.55 9.28 28.09
N LEU A 756 38.83 8.88 27.91
CA LEU A 756 39.21 7.74 27.06
C LEU A 756 38.96 6.37 27.73
N GLY A 757 38.64 6.35 29.03
CA GLY A 757 38.44 5.11 29.79
C GLY A 757 39.71 4.28 29.95
N VAL A 758 40.89 4.91 30.09
CA VAL A 758 42.21 4.25 30.15
C VAL A 758 42.99 4.60 31.41
N ALA A 759 43.89 3.74 31.84
CA ALA A 759 44.68 3.92 33.05
C ALA A 759 46.12 4.37 32.78
N SER A 760 46.56 4.36 31.51
CA SER A 760 47.98 4.66 31.21
C SER A 760 48.10 5.49 29.92
N ARG A 761 49.26 6.18 29.79
CA ARG A 761 49.60 6.95 28.60
C ARG A 761 49.62 6.12 27.31
N ILE A 762 50.18 4.90 27.37
CA ILE A 762 50.28 3.99 26.22
C ILE A 762 48.87 3.61 25.78
N GLN A 763 48.01 3.28 26.72
CA GLN A 763 46.60 2.96 26.43
C GLN A 763 45.86 4.16 25.88
N ALA A 764 46.12 5.39 26.34
CA ALA A 764 45.48 6.60 25.82
C ALA A 764 45.82 6.84 24.34
N VAL A 765 47.09 6.66 23.97
CA VAL A 765 47.53 6.80 22.56
C VAL A 765 46.96 5.68 21.68
N ALA A 766 46.94 4.45 22.17
CA ALA A 766 46.34 3.32 21.43
C ALA A 766 44.85 3.54 21.20
N ARG A 767 44.11 3.91 22.25
CA ARG A 767 42.68 4.15 22.19
C ARG A 767 42.34 5.36 21.30
N ALA A 768 43.16 6.39 21.31
CA ALA A 768 43.00 7.55 20.45
C ALA A 768 43.16 7.23 18.95
N ARG A 769 44.08 6.26 18.62
CA ARG A 769 44.23 5.76 17.25
C ARG A 769 43.04 4.90 16.81
N GLU A 770 42.56 4.02 17.67
CA GLU A 770 41.35 3.23 17.42
C GLU A 770 40.15 4.11 17.14
N LEU A 771 40.05 5.24 17.80
CA LEU A 771 38.96 6.23 17.64
C LEU A 771 39.21 7.23 16.51
N GLY A 772 40.26 7.12 15.73
CA GLY A 772 40.60 8.03 14.63
C GLY A 772 40.98 9.46 15.07
N LEU A 773 41.32 9.66 16.36
CA LEU A 773 41.73 10.95 16.92
C LEU A 773 43.20 11.30 16.66
N LEU A 774 43.99 10.31 16.32
CA LEU A 774 45.41 10.41 15.98
C LEU A 774 45.68 9.59 14.70
N SER A 775 46.42 10.20 13.79
CA SER A 775 46.88 9.54 12.55
C SER A 775 47.98 8.50 12.84
#